data_1cd6665b5d0c2e40f6e55a2a0c0eb495
#
_entry.id   1cd6665b5d0c2e40f6e55a2a0c0eb495
#
_cell.length_a   1.000
_cell.length_b   1.000
_cell.length_c   1.000
_cell.angle_alpha   90.00
_cell.angle_beta   90.00
_cell.angle_gamma   90.00
#
_symmetry.space_group_name_H-M   'P 1'
#
loop_
_entity.id
_entity.type
_entity.pdbx_description
1 polymer ?
#
loop_
_entity_poly.entity_id
_entity_poly.type
_entity_poly.pdbx_seq_one_letter_code
_entity_poly.pdbx_strand_id
1 'polypeptide(L)'
;MRLISLLLALGLAWASPLEEARTLYRKGEMAGVLARLDPLLKGYDPPEEALLLAGFAQYRMGKLEEALFTFSRLVGTLKGGGEALYGFGLVLRALGDPEGARSALDWALRQGYREAEGILNSLPPPPAPTPKARKAPPPFRAEKGRFWVGDTPFQVQGVNLGVALPGRFPAEFPEEEALYRAWLELLSAMGANAVRTYTLLPPAFYRALYHHNRLHRDRPLYLFQGVWTELPEEEGYGDWEGPFLEKFLLEGREVLDALHGNLNRPPRPGHAHGEYTADVSPWVLGLLAGREFEPYSVEAYHGRHPGRTYRGRFLEAAANASPFEAYLAEVLDRLATYEWEAYGTLRPLGFVNWPTLDPLRWESEASHQEEYAIRRARGEKVEPPKPGFLHEEDTVTLDPAHLKPAPGSPVTLFAAYHVYPYYPDFLVNERDLAPGRYRHYLARLKAHHGGMPLLIAEFGLPTSRGIAHFHPEGLHHGGFSEPEQGEKVLALWQDIASLDLAGGLVFALMDEWFKKNWLFAPFEWPVDRDPLWHNVLDPEENYGLLAATAKGAFRLDGRPDEWENVPFLLREEGRFLKAHADPEYLWLLYRGPWPLRLHLDTVPGGVPVAEGFGAEFYLEVEAQGGRLWLEKGYYPFQELDYGLPKTEFLHFLGPTKPGEGPFVPFILEPNRRRTGRDGTDYPRILYELGNLKPGQDPEGARDPTADYALGEGGLLEIRIPWGLLLIADPSRRLAWYAPEPIPIEGLRLFLPGAPPLTFTWPTWEEPAFSLRLKPLYFRLREAWRGVP
;
A
#
# COMPACT_ATOMS: atom_id res chain seq x y z
N MET A 1 40.55 20.62 26.04
CA MET A 1 39.66 20.00 27.03
C MET A 1 39.21 20.95 28.15
N ARG A 2 39.98 21.94 28.64
CA ARG A 2 39.52 22.88 29.71
C ARG A 2 38.55 23.97 29.23
N LEU A 3 38.48 24.31 27.97
CA LEU A 3 37.50 25.31 27.45
C LEU A 3 36.09 24.76 27.30
N ILE A 4 35.94 23.47 26.98
CA ILE A 4 34.65 22.81 26.84
C ILE A 4 34.00 22.59 28.23
N SER A 5 34.78 22.30 29.27
CA SER A 5 34.30 22.17 30.66
C SER A 5 33.85 23.50 31.25
N LEU A 6 34.40 24.64 30.79
CA LEU A 6 34.01 25.96 31.31
C LEU A 6 32.70 26.46 30.67
N LEU A 7 32.41 26.03 29.45
CA LEU A 7 31.13 26.36 28.75
C LEU A 7 29.95 25.56 29.32
N LEU A 8 30.18 24.34 29.78
CA LEU A 8 29.18 23.51 30.48
C LEU A 8 28.86 24.02 31.89
N ALA A 9 29.81 24.75 32.55
CA ALA A 9 29.63 25.30 33.89
C ALA A 9 28.87 26.65 33.91
N LEU A 10 28.64 27.28 32.74
CA LEU A 10 27.97 28.58 32.65
C LEU A 10 26.46 28.49 32.33
N GLY A 11 25.87 27.29 32.27
CA GLY A 11 24.43 27.14 32.13
C GLY A 11 23.86 27.75 30.82
N LEU A 12 24.69 27.93 29.81
CA LEU A 12 24.24 28.27 28.48
C LEU A 12 23.74 26.99 27.81
N ALA A 13 22.50 26.57 28.15
CA ALA A 13 21.74 25.67 27.30
C ALA A 13 21.68 26.34 25.93
N TRP A 14 22.28 25.75 24.91
CA TRP A 14 22.08 26.16 23.54
C TRP A 14 20.61 25.94 23.23
N ALA A 15 19.88 27.03 22.96
CA ALA A 15 18.49 26.92 22.55
C ALA A 15 18.41 26.00 21.33
N SER A 16 17.46 25.06 21.33
CA SER A 16 17.25 24.18 20.18
C SER A 16 16.94 25.01 18.94
N PRO A 17 17.26 24.56 17.73
CA PRO A 17 16.89 25.28 16.50
C PRO A 17 15.41 25.68 16.46
N LEU A 18 14.55 24.86 17.02
CA LEU A 18 13.12 25.14 17.15
C LEU A 18 12.79 26.28 18.10
N GLU A 19 13.45 26.36 19.24
CA GLU A 19 13.27 27.47 20.21
C GLU A 19 13.78 28.79 19.67
N GLU A 20 14.91 28.76 18.95
CA GLU A 20 15.41 29.95 18.26
C GLU A 20 14.44 30.40 17.18
N ALA A 21 13.89 29.46 16.39
CA ALA A 21 12.90 29.75 15.37
C ALA A 21 11.62 30.38 15.96
N ARG A 22 11.11 29.88 17.09
CA ARG A 22 9.97 30.46 17.82
C ARG A 22 10.26 31.92 18.21
N THR A 23 11.46 32.19 18.70
CA THR A 23 11.87 33.52 19.13
C THR A 23 11.91 34.49 17.94
N LEU A 24 12.49 34.05 16.82
CA LEU A 24 12.54 34.84 15.57
C LEU A 24 11.15 35.05 14.99
N TYR A 25 10.29 34.04 15.05
CA TYR A 25 8.91 34.17 14.59
C TYR A 25 8.13 35.25 15.36
N ARG A 26 8.26 35.28 16.69
CA ARG A 26 7.63 36.31 17.54
C ARG A 26 8.17 37.73 17.24
N LYS A 27 9.43 37.86 16.82
CA LYS A 27 10.05 39.13 16.41
C LYS A 27 9.67 39.55 14.99
N GLY A 28 9.01 38.70 14.22
CA GLY A 28 8.69 38.96 12.82
C GLY A 28 9.83 38.70 11.83
N GLU A 29 10.90 38.06 12.25
CA GLU A 29 12.11 37.78 11.45
C GLU A 29 11.94 36.49 10.66
N MET A 30 11.00 36.45 9.70
CA MET A 30 10.58 35.22 8.99
C MET A 30 11.69 34.53 8.21
N ALA A 31 12.61 35.28 7.58
CA ALA A 31 13.77 34.68 6.90
C ALA A 31 14.70 33.95 7.88
N GLY A 32 14.88 34.54 9.08
CA GLY A 32 15.63 33.89 10.15
C GLY A 32 14.97 32.60 10.65
N VAL A 33 13.64 32.58 10.73
CA VAL A 33 12.87 31.36 11.07
C VAL A 33 13.20 30.23 10.09
N LEU A 34 13.08 30.50 8.80
CA LEU A 34 13.36 29.48 7.77
C LEU A 34 14.81 28.99 7.79
N ALA A 35 15.75 29.89 7.98
CA ALA A 35 17.18 29.54 8.06
C ALA A 35 17.48 28.61 9.27
N ARG A 36 16.83 28.84 10.42
CA ARG A 36 16.97 27.98 11.61
C ARG A 36 16.30 26.64 11.48
N LEU A 37 15.18 26.58 10.77
CA LEU A 37 14.42 25.34 10.56
C LEU A 37 14.96 24.49 9.42
N ASP A 38 15.77 25.04 8.50
CA ASP A 38 16.27 24.35 7.29
C ASP A 38 16.87 22.95 7.57
N PRO A 39 17.72 22.75 8.60
CA PRO A 39 18.22 21.43 8.92
C PRO A 39 17.14 20.43 9.32
N LEU A 40 16.10 20.89 10.03
CA LEU A 40 14.98 20.05 10.45
C LEU A 40 14.06 19.72 9.29
N LEU A 41 13.84 20.65 8.38
CA LEU A 41 12.92 20.53 7.24
C LEU A 41 13.47 19.61 6.13
N LYS A 42 14.78 19.36 6.09
CA LYS A 42 15.44 18.44 5.14
C LYS A 42 15.21 16.97 5.45
N GLY A 43 14.80 16.64 6.67
CA GLY A 43 14.47 15.27 7.06
C GLY A 43 13.20 14.76 6.38
N TYR A 44 13.04 13.44 6.33
CA TYR A 44 11.83 12.80 5.81
C TYR A 44 10.60 13.10 6.68
N ASP A 45 10.77 13.17 7.99
CA ASP A 45 9.69 13.44 8.96
C ASP A 45 10.07 14.62 9.90
N PRO A 46 9.98 15.87 9.40
CA PRO A 46 10.23 17.05 10.24
C PRO A 46 9.23 17.13 11.40
N PRO A 47 9.64 17.71 12.54
CA PRO A 47 8.73 18.00 13.64
C PRO A 47 7.53 18.83 13.17
N GLU A 48 6.34 18.47 13.64
CA GLU A 48 5.08 19.15 13.30
C GLU A 48 5.14 20.66 13.51
N GLU A 49 5.68 21.11 14.63
CA GLU A 49 5.83 22.53 14.93
C GLU A 49 6.81 23.24 13.99
N ALA A 50 7.88 22.54 13.55
CA ALA A 50 8.80 23.11 12.57
C ALA A 50 8.08 23.36 11.23
N LEU A 51 7.23 22.44 10.80
CA LEU A 51 6.41 22.60 9.60
C LEU A 51 5.39 23.73 9.77
N LEU A 52 4.72 23.86 10.93
CA LEU A 52 3.78 24.95 11.20
C LEU A 52 4.47 26.31 11.13
N LEU A 53 5.59 26.48 11.84
CA LEU A 53 6.36 27.73 11.83
C LEU A 53 6.88 28.07 10.43
N ALA A 54 7.38 27.06 9.69
CA ALA A 54 7.86 27.25 8.33
C ALA A 54 6.72 27.66 7.39
N GLY A 55 5.58 26.98 7.44
CA GLY A 55 4.42 27.28 6.60
C GLY A 55 3.91 28.70 6.80
N PHE A 56 3.75 29.15 8.04
CA PHE A 56 3.35 30.53 8.33
C PHE A 56 4.42 31.56 7.98
N ALA A 57 5.71 31.25 8.17
CA ALA A 57 6.80 32.13 7.75
C ALA A 57 6.83 32.31 6.23
N GLN A 58 6.72 31.21 5.49
CA GLN A 58 6.63 31.21 4.02
C GLN A 58 5.41 32.03 3.54
N TYR A 59 4.24 31.82 4.14
CA TYR A 59 3.03 32.58 3.83
C TYR A 59 3.22 34.10 4.05
N ARG A 60 3.77 34.51 5.20
CA ARG A 60 4.04 35.90 5.52
C ARG A 60 5.07 36.55 4.59
N MET A 61 5.98 35.77 4.04
CA MET A 61 6.97 36.24 3.05
C MET A 61 6.44 36.21 1.61
N GLY A 62 5.18 35.83 1.39
CA GLY A 62 4.59 35.71 0.06
C GLY A 62 5.09 34.49 -0.76
N LYS A 63 5.80 33.53 -0.12
CA LYS A 63 6.28 32.30 -0.72
C LYS A 63 5.14 31.28 -0.73
N LEU A 64 4.11 31.56 -1.55
CA LEU A 64 2.84 30.84 -1.48
C LEU A 64 2.94 29.38 -1.93
N GLU A 65 3.76 29.06 -2.94
CA GLU A 65 3.94 27.67 -3.42
C GLU A 65 4.67 26.81 -2.39
N GLU A 66 5.71 27.37 -1.73
CA GLU A 66 6.40 26.66 -0.64
C GLU A 66 5.47 26.47 0.58
N ALA A 67 4.69 27.50 0.91
CA ALA A 67 3.71 27.41 1.99
C ALA A 67 2.62 26.35 1.68
N LEU A 68 2.16 26.30 0.42
CA LEU A 68 1.19 25.30 -0.04
C LEU A 68 1.74 23.87 0.17
N PHE A 69 2.97 23.64 -0.24
CA PHE A 69 3.62 22.33 -0.03
C PHE A 69 3.76 21.99 1.45
N THR A 70 4.22 22.96 2.27
CA THR A 70 4.44 22.75 3.70
C THR A 70 3.13 22.43 4.43
N PHE A 71 2.06 23.20 4.18
CA PHE A 71 0.76 22.90 4.77
C PHE A 71 0.10 21.64 4.21
N SER A 72 0.35 21.31 2.94
CA SER A 72 -0.11 20.04 2.36
C SER A 72 0.54 18.84 3.04
N ARG A 73 1.82 18.95 3.45
CA ARG A 73 2.48 17.89 4.26
C ARG A 73 1.76 17.70 5.60
N LEU A 74 1.43 18.78 6.28
CA LEU A 74 0.72 18.72 7.56
C LEU A 74 -0.68 18.14 7.40
N VAL A 75 -1.50 18.71 6.53
CA VAL A 75 -2.89 18.29 6.32
C VAL A 75 -2.96 16.87 5.75
N GLY A 76 -2.14 16.57 4.74
CA GLY A 76 -2.10 15.23 4.09
C GLY A 76 -1.59 14.11 5.00
N THR A 77 -0.89 14.45 6.07
CA THR A 77 -0.45 13.52 7.12
C THR A 77 -1.26 13.63 8.42
N LEU A 78 -2.38 14.35 8.39
CA LEU A 78 -3.26 14.58 9.54
C LEU A 78 -2.55 15.21 10.76
N LYS A 79 -1.55 16.03 10.52
CA LYS A 79 -0.76 16.74 11.54
C LYS A 79 -1.14 18.23 11.61
N GLY A 80 -0.83 18.88 12.71
CA GLY A 80 -1.04 20.32 12.93
C GLY A 80 -2.48 20.72 13.18
N GLY A 81 -3.43 19.78 13.18
CA GLY A 81 -4.82 20.04 13.54
C GLY A 81 -5.46 21.22 12.85
N GLY A 82 -6.33 21.94 13.57
CA GLY A 82 -7.03 23.12 13.05
C GLY A 82 -6.10 24.26 12.63
N GLU A 83 -4.92 24.39 13.24
CA GLU A 83 -3.93 25.41 12.88
C GLU A 83 -3.34 25.18 11.48
N ALA A 84 -2.99 23.92 11.16
CA ALA A 84 -2.51 23.56 9.83
C ALA A 84 -3.57 23.76 8.76
N LEU A 85 -4.82 23.38 9.06
CA LEU A 85 -5.96 23.59 8.16
C LEU A 85 -6.23 25.08 7.93
N TYR A 86 -6.11 25.90 8.97
CA TYR A 86 -6.21 27.35 8.87
C TYR A 86 -5.13 27.92 7.95
N GLY A 87 -3.86 27.54 8.18
CA GLY A 87 -2.74 27.95 7.33
C GLY A 87 -2.93 27.52 5.87
N PHE A 88 -3.37 26.28 5.65
CA PHE A 88 -3.69 25.74 4.33
C PHE A 88 -4.78 26.56 3.63
N GLY A 89 -5.86 26.87 4.35
CA GLY A 89 -6.95 27.73 3.85
C GLY A 89 -6.49 29.15 3.49
N LEU A 90 -5.63 29.76 4.31
CA LEU A 90 -5.05 31.09 4.01
C LEU A 90 -4.23 31.08 2.71
N VAL A 91 -3.41 30.05 2.50
CA VAL A 91 -2.59 29.92 1.30
C VAL A 91 -3.46 29.70 0.06
N LEU A 92 -4.45 28.81 0.12
CA LEU A 92 -5.38 28.57 -0.99
C LEU A 92 -6.15 29.85 -1.36
N ARG A 93 -6.62 30.59 -0.36
CA ARG A 93 -7.26 31.88 -0.59
C ARG A 93 -6.31 32.87 -1.29
N ALA A 94 -5.08 33.00 -0.81
CA ALA A 94 -4.09 33.91 -1.38
C ALA A 94 -3.71 33.54 -2.82
N LEU A 95 -3.75 32.26 -3.18
CA LEU A 95 -3.55 31.73 -4.54
C LEU A 95 -4.78 31.91 -5.45
N GLY A 96 -5.91 32.40 -4.91
CA GLY A 96 -7.12 32.63 -5.69
C GLY A 96 -8.07 31.43 -5.79
N ASP A 97 -8.00 30.50 -4.84
CA ASP A 97 -8.91 29.37 -4.70
C ASP A 97 -9.79 29.49 -3.45
N PRO A 98 -10.90 30.26 -3.53
CA PRO A 98 -11.79 30.47 -2.40
C PRO A 98 -12.54 29.19 -1.97
N GLU A 99 -12.80 28.27 -2.88
CA GLU A 99 -13.54 27.04 -2.57
C GLU A 99 -12.66 26.02 -1.84
N GLY A 100 -11.43 25.83 -2.29
CA GLY A 100 -10.45 25.04 -1.54
C GLY A 100 -10.16 25.64 -0.16
N ALA A 101 -10.06 26.98 -0.07
CA ALA A 101 -9.92 27.68 1.20
C ALA A 101 -11.12 27.45 2.12
N ARG A 102 -12.34 27.53 1.59
CA ARG A 102 -13.58 27.25 2.33
C ARG A 102 -13.58 25.88 2.96
N SER A 103 -13.26 24.86 2.19
CA SER A 103 -13.19 23.47 2.67
C SER A 103 -12.19 23.31 3.83
N ALA A 104 -11.00 23.88 3.71
CA ALA A 104 -9.97 23.80 4.75
C ALA A 104 -10.37 24.58 6.02
N LEU A 105 -10.90 25.80 5.86
CA LEU A 105 -11.30 26.66 6.98
C LEU A 105 -12.52 26.11 7.72
N ASP A 106 -13.48 25.52 7.01
CA ASP A 106 -14.64 24.86 7.62
C ASP A 106 -14.21 23.67 8.47
N TRP A 107 -13.30 22.86 7.97
CA TRP A 107 -12.76 21.74 8.74
C TRP A 107 -11.93 22.25 9.95
N ALA A 108 -11.13 23.30 9.81
CA ALA A 108 -10.42 23.93 10.92
C ALA A 108 -11.40 24.37 12.03
N LEU A 109 -12.50 25.02 11.64
CA LEU A 109 -13.54 25.49 12.58
C LEU A 109 -14.21 24.32 13.31
N ARG A 110 -14.53 23.24 12.59
CA ARG A 110 -15.08 22.00 13.20
C ARG A 110 -14.10 21.33 14.16
N GLN A 111 -12.79 21.50 13.97
CA GLN A 111 -11.76 21.09 14.93
C GLN A 111 -11.56 22.09 16.09
N GLY A 112 -12.37 23.13 16.17
CA GLY A 112 -12.34 24.11 17.26
C GLY A 112 -11.40 25.30 17.05
N TYR A 113 -10.80 25.46 15.87
CA TYR A 113 -9.93 26.59 15.55
C TYR A 113 -10.73 27.79 15.13
N ARG A 114 -11.07 28.67 16.12
CA ARG A 114 -12.02 29.77 15.97
C ARG A 114 -11.55 30.89 15.04
N GLU A 115 -10.26 31.08 14.88
CA GLU A 115 -9.67 32.09 13.99
C GLU A 115 -10.08 31.88 12.52
N ALA A 116 -10.47 30.67 12.17
CA ALA A 116 -10.97 30.33 10.84
C ALA A 116 -12.31 31.02 10.49
N GLU A 117 -13.16 31.30 11.49
CA GLU A 117 -14.51 31.82 11.28
C GLU A 117 -14.54 33.15 10.54
N GLY A 118 -13.68 34.09 10.97
CA GLY A 118 -13.61 35.43 10.36
C GLY A 118 -13.18 35.40 8.90
N ILE A 119 -12.22 34.53 8.58
CA ILE A 119 -11.75 34.34 7.20
C ILE A 119 -12.82 33.63 6.37
N LEU A 120 -13.42 32.55 6.88
CA LEU A 120 -14.47 31.79 6.21
C LEU A 120 -15.65 32.71 5.81
N ASN A 121 -16.10 33.55 6.73
CA ASN A 121 -17.18 34.50 6.49
C ASN A 121 -16.83 35.63 5.48
N SER A 122 -15.54 35.90 5.25
CA SER A 122 -15.05 36.87 4.28
C SER A 122 -14.93 36.31 2.85
N LEU A 123 -15.05 34.98 2.67
CA LEU A 123 -14.97 34.39 1.35
C LEU A 123 -16.22 34.70 0.51
N PRO A 124 -16.07 34.87 -0.81
CA PRO A 124 -17.22 35.05 -1.70
C PRO A 124 -18.15 33.84 -1.59
N PRO A 125 -19.47 34.01 -1.81
CA PRO A 125 -20.39 32.86 -1.82
C PRO A 125 -19.99 31.86 -2.90
N PRO A 126 -20.29 30.56 -2.68
CA PRO A 126 -20.04 29.54 -3.71
C PRO A 126 -20.72 29.91 -5.02
N PRO A 127 -20.08 29.70 -6.17
CA PRO A 127 -20.70 29.95 -7.46
C PRO A 127 -21.96 29.10 -7.62
N ALA A 128 -23.01 29.68 -8.19
CA ALA A 128 -24.23 28.96 -8.50
C ALA A 128 -23.90 27.80 -9.50
N PRO A 129 -24.60 26.65 -9.40
CA PRO A 129 -24.43 25.58 -10.36
C PRO A 129 -24.70 26.09 -11.77
N THR A 130 -23.71 25.99 -12.64
CA THR A 130 -23.84 26.38 -14.04
C THR A 130 -24.56 25.26 -14.80
N PRO A 131 -25.57 25.55 -15.63
CA PRO A 131 -26.17 24.55 -16.49
C PRO A 131 -25.11 23.90 -17.38
N LYS A 132 -25.10 22.59 -17.44
CA LYS A 132 -24.10 21.82 -18.19
C LYS A 132 -24.37 21.93 -19.69
N ALA A 133 -23.49 22.58 -20.41
CA ALA A 133 -23.49 22.57 -21.85
C ALA A 133 -22.94 21.24 -22.39
N ARG A 134 -23.50 20.75 -23.50
CA ARG A 134 -22.92 19.63 -24.24
C ARG A 134 -21.50 20.02 -24.69
N LYS A 135 -20.48 19.26 -24.31
CA LYS A 135 -19.08 19.62 -24.54
C LYS A 135 -18.53 18.95 -25.79
N ALA A 136 -17.50 19.55 -26.35
CA ALA A 136 -16.68 18.90 -27.35
C ALA A 136 -15.94 17.69 -26.71
N PRO A 137 -15.64 16.65 -27.47
CA PRO A 137 -14.84 15.54 -26.99
C PRO A 137 -13.54 16.05 -26.37
N PRO A 138 -13.09 15.52 -25.22
CA PRO A 138 -11.77 15.86 -24.70
C PRO A 138 -10.71 15.47 -25.74
N PRO A 139 -9.62 16.25 -25.87
CA PRO A 139 -8.60 16.04 -26.88
C PRO A 139 -7.63 14.91 -26.50
N PHE A 140 -8.15 13.79 -26.00
CA PHE A 140 -7.36 12.66 -25.54
C PHE A 140 -7.37 11.54 -26.58
N ARG A 141 -6.19 11.01 -26.88
CA ARG A 141 -6.01 9.85 -27.75
C ARG A 141 -4.98 8.90 -27.14
N ALA A 142 -5.15 7.62 -27.42
CA ALA A 142 -4.20 6.55 -27.11
C ALA A 142 -3.79 5.87 -28.41
N GLU A 143 -2.69 6.30 -28.99
CA GLU A 143 -2.21 5.82 -30.29
C GLU A 143 -0.70 5.97 -30.44
N LYS A 144 -0.10 5.23 -31.37
CA LYS A 144 1.35 5.29 -31.65
C LYS A 144 2.20 5.07 -30.39
N GLY A 145 1.79 4.13 -29.57
CA GLY A 145 2.49 3.74 -28.35
C GLY A 145 2.39 4.71 -27.17
N ARG A 146 1.60 5.79 -27.25
CA ARG A 146 1.53 6.83 -26.22
C ARG A 146 0.13 7.40 -26.05
N PHE A 147 -0.05 8.11 -24.93
CA PHE A 147 -1.18 9.02 -24.77
C PHE A 147 -0.87 10.37 -25.40
N TRP A 148 -1.93 11.06 -25.81
CA TRP A 148 -1.89 12.41 -26.36
C TRP A 148 -2.91 13.28 -25.67
N VAL A 149 -2.48 14.48 -25.31
CA VAL A 149 -3.33 15.55 -24.81
C VAL A 149 -3.27 16.67 -25.85
N GLY A 150 -4.34 16.81 -26.65
CA GLY A 150 -4.25 17.58 -27.89
C GLY A 150 -3.20 16.96 -28.82
N ASP A 151 -2.25 17.77 -29.27
CA ASP A 151 -1.15 17.34 -30.13
C ASP A 151 0.16 17.10 -29.36
N THR A 152 0.09 17.08 -28.05
CA THR A 152 1.26 16.87 -27.17
C THR A 152 1.29 15.42 -26.71
N PRO A 153 2.41 14.69 -26.92
CA PRO A 153 2.59 13.37 -26.34
C PRO A 153 2.66 13.44 -24.82
N PHE A 154 2.03 12.48 -24.17
CA PHE A 154 1.90 12.45 -22.72
C PHE A 154 2.35 11.10 -22.17
N GLN A 155 3.41 11.11 -21.35
CA GLN A 155 3.85 9.94 -20.59
C GLN A 155 3.29 10.04 -19.16
N VAL A 156 2.62 8.98 -18.72
CA VAL A 156 2.01 8.93 -17.40
C VAL A 156 3.08 8.76 -16.32
N GLN A 157 3.11 9.71 -15.39
CA GLN A 157 3.86 9.67 -14.13
C GLN A 157 2.83 9.80 -13.02
N GLY A 158 2.30 8.69 -12.53
CA GLY A 158 1.12 8.76 -11.70
C GLY A 158 1.15 7.87 -10.47
N VAL A 159 0.07 7.95 -9.71
CA VAL A 159 -0.10 7.25 -8.43
C VAL A 159 -1.50 6.66 -8.35
N ASN A 160 -1.59 5.42 -7.89
CA ASN A 160 -2.84 4.77 -7.53
C ASN A 160 -3.35 5.30 -6.19
N LEU A 161 -4.61 5.69 -6.12
CA LEU A 161 -5.23 6.22 -4.92
C LEU A 161 -5.96 5.12 -4.15
N GLY A 162 -5.27 4.48 -3.21
CA GLY A 162 -5.88 3.80 -2.08
C GLY A 162 -6.02 4.82 -0.96
N VAL A 163 -7.20 4.96 -0.39
CA VAL A 163 -7.51 6.04 0.57
C VAL A 163 -8.08 5.54 1.91
N ALA A 164 -7.98 4.24 2.17
CA ALA A 164 -8.39 3.65 3.43
C ALA A 164 -7.37 3.97 4.54
N LEU A 165 -7.75 4.85 5.43
CA LEU A 165 -6.94 5.16 6.61
C LEU A 165 -6.87 3.96 7.57
N PRO A 166 -5.86 3.86 8.45
CA PRO A 166 -5.84 2.86 9.50
C PRO A 166 -7.15 2.80 10.29
N GLY A 167 -7.64 1.60 10.56
CA GLY A 167 -8.95 1.39 11.17
C GLY A 167 -10.12 1.35 10.19
N ARG A 168 -9.87 1.48 8.89
CA ARG A 168 -10.92 1.53 7.85
C ARG A 168 -10.71 0.50 6.76
N PHE A 169 -11.82 -0.03 6.25
CA PHE A 169 -11.86 -0.85 5.03
C PHE A 169 -11.90 0.02 3.77
N PRO A 170 -11.63 -0.53 2.58
CA PRO A 170 -11.51 0.24 1.34
C PRO A 170 -12.70 1.14 1.01
N ALA A 171 -13.92 0.73 1.39
CA ALA A 171 -15.15 1.48 1.14
C ALA A 171 -15.56 2.44 2.27
N GLU A 172 -14.75 2.56 3.30
CA GLU A 172 -14.91 3.53 4.39
C GLU A 172 -14.06 4.78 4.12
N PHE A 173 -14.48 5.52 3.12
CA PHE A 173 -13.72 6.64 2.57
C PHE A 173 -13.66 7.84 3.51
N PRO A 174 -12.53 8.58 3.56
CA PRO A 174 -12.52 9.93 4.12
C PRO A 174 -13.52 10.85 3.41
N GLU A 175 -14.20 11.71 4.15
CA GLU A 175 -15.19 12.63 3.59
C GLU A 175 -14.67 14.08 3.45
N GLU A 176 -13.48 14.38 3.99
CA GLU A 176 -12.91 15.73 4.03
C GLU A 176 -12.27 16.13 2.69
N GLU A 177 -12.87 17.09 2.02
CA GLU A 177 -12.35 17.61 0.74
C GLU A 177 -10.92 18.17 0.88
N ALA A 178 -10.63 18.88 1.98
CA ALA A 178 -9.29 19.43 2.21
C ALA A 178 -8.21 18.35 2.36
N LEU A 179 -8.55 17.15 2.84
CA LEU A 179 -7.62 16.04 2.92
C LEU A 179 -7.27 15.53 1.51
N TYR A 180 -8.26 15.26 0.67
CA TYR A 180 -8.03 14.91 -0.73
C TYR A 180 -7.23 15.98 -1.46
N ARG A 181 -7.57 17.27 -1.20
CA ARG A 181 -6.85 18.40 -1.78
C ARG A 181 -5.37 18.39 -1.38
N ALA A 182 -5.06 18.17 -0.12
CA ALA A 182 -3.69 18.08 0.37
C ALA A 182 -2.92 16.93 -0.29
N TRP A 183 -3.54 15.76 -0.45
CA TRP A 183 -2.91 14.65 -1.18
C TRP A 183 -2.64 14.98 -2.64
N LEU A 184 -3.59 15.60 -3.33
CA LEU A 184 -3.38 16.03 -4.73
C LEU A 184 -2.25 17.07 -4.85
N GLU A 185 -2.15 18.01 -3.91
CA GLU A 185 -1.05 18.98 -3.87
C GLU A 185 0.30 18.29 -3.64
N LEU A 186 0.37 17.31 -2.73
CA LEU A 186 1.57 16.52 -2.50
C LEU A 186 2.00 15.75 -3.76
N LEU A 187 1.06 15.12 -4.45
CA LEU A 187 1.35 14.38 -5.67
C LEU A 187 1.81 15.31 -6.81
N SER A 188 1.14 16.44 -6.98
CA SER A 188 1.58 17.47 -7.94
C SER A 188 2.96 18.03 -7.59
N ALA A 189 3.24 18.27 -6.30
CA ALA A 189 4.56 18.70 -5.84
C ALA A 189 5.64 17.65 -6.05
N MET A 190 5.29 16.37 -6.02
CA MET A 190 6.19 15.25 -6.36
C MET A 190 6.52 15.20 -7.86
N GLY A 191 5.69 15.80 -8.70
CA GLY A 191 5.83 15.76 -10.16
C GLY A 191 4.91 14.74 -10.83
N ALA A 192 3.97 14.18 -10.08
CA ALA A 192 2.91 13.38 -10.69
C ALA A 192 2.07 14.23 -11.66
N ASN A 193 1.68 13.64 -12.77
CA ASN A 193 0.82 14.25 -13.78
C ASN A 193 -0.51 13.50 -13.94
N ALA A 194 -0.66 12.38 -13.25
CA ALA A 194 -1.87 11.56 -13.27
C ALA A 194 -2.12 10.88 -11.92
N VAL A 195 -3.37 10.57 -11.66
CA VAL A 195 -3.82 9.72 -10.57
C VAL A 195 -4.80 8.68 -11.11
N ARG A 196 -4.91 7.55 -10.44
CA ARG A 196 -5.90 6.51 -10.77
C ARG A 196 -6.73 6.18 -9.55
N THR A 197 -8.02 6.02 -9.77
CA THR A 197 -8.97 5.46 -8.80
C THR A 197 -9.46 4.10 -9.27
N TYR A 198 -9.72 3.17 -8.35
CA TYR A 198 -10.21 1.83 -8.67
C TYR A 198 -11.72 1.79 -8.86
N THR A 199 -12.40 2.63 -8.09
CA THR A 199 -13.85 2.75 -8.03
C THR A 199 -14.23 4.22 -7.90
N LEU A 200 -15.51 4.51 -7.89
CA LEU A 200 -16.00 5.84 -7.60
C LEU A 200 -15.64 6.22 -6.15
N LEU A 201 -14.90 7.31 -5.98
CA LEU A 201 -14.62 7.91 -4.68
C LEU A 201 -15.76 8.88 -4.26
N PRO A 202 -15.78 9.34 -3.01
CA PRO A 202 -16.76 10.34 -2.57
C PRO A 202 -16.75 11.64 -3.39
N PRO A 203 -17.84 12.39 -3.44
CA PRO A 203 -17.91 13.70 -4.12
C PRO A 203 -16.80 14.66 -3.74
N ALA A 204 -16.34 14.59 -2.49
CA ALA A 204 -15.24 15.42 -1.97
C ALA A 204 -13.95 15.29 -2.77
N PHE A 205 -13.61 14.06 -3.22
CA PHE A 205 -12.44 13.86 -4.08
C PHE A 205 -12.55 14.59 -5.42
N TYR A 206 -13.69 14.48 -6.08
CA TYR A 206 -13.90 15.12 -7.40
C TYR A 206 -13.95 16.64 -7.30
N ARG A 207 -14.51 17.20 -6.22
CA ARG A 207 -14.41 18.64 -5.95
C ARG A 207 -12.96 19.07 -5.71
N ALA A 208 -12.22 18.30 -4.91
CA ALA A 208 -10.81 18.59 -4.67
C ALA A 208 -9.98 18.56 -5.97
N LEU A 209 -10.19 17.57 -6.83
CA LEU A 209 -9.53 17.46 -8.14
C LEU A 209 -9.91 18.63 -9.05
N TYR A 210 -11.19 18.99 -9.09
CA TYR A 210 -11.68 20.13 -9.87
C TYR A 210 -11.01 21.43 -9.44
N HIS A 211 -10.97 21.74 -8.14
CA HIS A 211 -10.35 22.96 -7.63
C HIS A 211 -8.84 22.97 -7.78
N HIS A 212 -8.18 21.83 -7.55
CA HIS A 212 -6.76 21.64 -7.79
C HIS A 212 -6.39 21.98 -9.25
N ASN A 213 -7.07 21.38 -10.21
CA ASN A 213 -6.79 21.56 -11.63
C ASN A 213 -7.16 22.96 -12.15
N ARG A 214 -8.12 23.62 -11.52
CA ARG A 214 -8.41 25.03 -11.83
C ARG A 214 -7.35 25.99 -11.32
N LEU A 215 -6.72 25.67 -10.21
CA LEU A 215 -5.58 26.44 -9.69
C LEU A 215 -4.33 26.18 -10.52
N HIS A 216 -4.03 24.92 -10.85
CA HIS A 216 -2.84 24.50 -11.56
C HIS A 216 -3.12 24.20 -13.05
N ARG A 217 -3.58 25.20 -13.81
CA ARG A 217 -4.01 25.02 -15.21
C ARG A 217 -2.90 24.59 -16.16
N ASP A 218 -1.68 24.95 -15.86
CA ASP A 218 -0.45 24.63 -16.61
C ASP A 218 0.07 23.21 -16.33
N ARG A 219 -0.33 22.62 -15.21
CA ARG A 219 0.08 21.28 -14.75
C ARG A 219 -1.06 20.54 -14.05
N PRO A 220 -2.18 20.29 -14.72
CA PRO A 220 -3.29 19.59 -14.10
C PRO A 220 -2.92 18.14 -13.82
N LEU A 221 -3.58 17.54 -12.83
CA LEU A 221 -3.56 16.10 -12.62
C LEU A 221 -4.66 15.45 -13.45
N TYR A 222 -4.26 14.57 -14.37
CA TYR A 222 -5.21 13.79 -15.14
C TYR A 222 -5.67 12.57 -14.34
N LEU A 223 -6.88 12.12 -14.62
CA LEU A 223 -7.50 10.98 -13.94
C LEU A 223 -7.65 9.80 -14.89
N PHE A 224 -7.16 8.64 -14.45
CA PHE A 224 -7.61 7.34 -14.92
C PHE A 224 -8.68 6.85 -13.97
N GLN A 225 -9.92 6.81 -14.43
CA GLN A 225 -11.05 6.41 -13.61
C GLN A 225 -11.31 4.92 -13.77
N GLY A 226 -11.27 4.21 -12.66
CA GLY A 226 -11.66 2.81 -12.60
C GLY A 226 -13.17 2.62 -12.61
N VAL A 227 -13.61 1.61 -13.31
CA VAL A 227 -14.98 1.07 -13.24
C VAL A 227 -14.87 -0.33 -12.66
N TRP A 228 -15.11 -0.44 -11.37
CA TRP A 228 -14.93 -1.68 -10.62
C TRP A 228 -16.05 -2.68 -10.89
N THR A 229 -15.69 -3.95 -10.86
CA THR A 229 -16.63 -5.07 -10.81
C THR A 229 -16.21 -6.07 -9.74
N GLU A 230 -17.16 -6.69 -9.10
CA GLU A 230 -16.92 -7.84 -8.23
C GLU A 230 -16.78 -9.11 -9.07
N LEU A 231 -16.43 -10.22 -8.46
CA LEU A 231 -16.54 -11.52 -9.09
C LEU A 231 -18.00 -11.99 -9.06
N PRO A 232 -18.47 -12.73 -10.07
CA PRO A 232 -19.76 -13.40 -10.00
C PRO A 232 -19.85 -14.34 -8.80
N GLU A 233 -21.06 -14.71 -8.42
CA GLU A 233 -21.34 -15.62 -7.33
C GLU A 233 -20.49 -16.89 -7.38
N GLU A 234 -20.40 -17.59 -6.24
CA GLU A 234 -19.59 -18.80 -6.07
C GLU A 234 -18.10 -18.56 -6.34
N GLU A 235 -17.53 -17.50 -5.78
CA GLU A 235 -16.09 -17.17 -5.83
C GLU A 235 -15.55 -17.10 -7.28
N GLY A 236 -16.35 -16.59 -8.21
CA GLY A 236 -15.96 -16.39 -9.61
C GLY A 236 -16.34 -17.52 -10.55
N TYR A 237 -16.95 -18.58 -10.07
CA TYR A 237 -17.52 -19.63 -10.93
C TYR A 237 -18.93 -19.29 -11.43
N GLY A 238 -19.51 -18.19 -11.00
CA GLY A 238 -20.76 -17.66 -11.51
C GLY A 238 -20.64 -17.14 -12.95
N ASP A 239 -21.77 -16.74 -13.54
CA ASP A 239 -21.80 -16.20 -14.89
C ASP A 239 -21.69 -14.66 -14.89
N TRP A 240 -20.84 -14.14 -15.78
CA TRP A 240 -20.66 -12.70 -15.99
C TRP A 240 -21.80 -12.04 -16.77
N GLU A 241 -22.68 -12.84 -17.39
CA GLU A 241 -23.79 -12.36 -18.21
C GLU A 241 -25.05 -11.99 -17.42
N GLY A 242 -26.06 -11.53 -18.12
CA GLY A 242 -27.38 -11.25 -17.58
C GLY A 242 -27.38 -10.15 -16.51
N PRO A 243 -27.96 -10.42 -15.34
CA PRO A 243 -28.04 -9.40 -14.26
C PRO A 243 -26.67 -8.91 -13.80
N PHE A 244 -25.62 -9.74 -13.88
CA PHE A 244 -24.28 -9.36 -13.46
C PHE A 244 -23.66 -8.36 -14.44
N LEU A 245 -23.81 -8.58 -15.76
CA LEU A 245 -23.41 -7.63 -16.77
C LEU A 245 -24.11 -6.28 -16.60
N GLU A 246 -25.44 -6.30 -16.37
CA GLU A 246 -26.21 -5.06 -16.17
C GLU A 246 -25.78 -4.31 -14.90
N LYS A 247 -25.41 -5.02 -13.85
CA LYS A 247 -24.83 -4.42 -12.62
C LYS A 247 -23.51 -3.72 -12.91
N PHE A 248 -22.62 -4.37 -13.65
CA PHE A 248 -21.34 -3.77 -14.06
C PHE A 248 -21.53 -2.53 -14.94
N LEU A 249 -22.44 -2.60 -15.91
CA LEU A 249 -22.78 -1.47 -16.77
C LEU A 249 -23.44 -0.31 -16.02
N LEU A 250 -24.29 -0.60 -15.02
CA LEU A 250 -24.87 0.42 -14.15
C LEU A 250 -23.78 1.16 -13.37
N GLU A 251 -22.85 0.44 -12.78
CA GLU A 251 -21.69 1.04 -12.10
C GLU A 251 -20.93 1.98 -13.05
N GLY A 252 -20.64 1.52 -14.27
CA GLY A 252 -19.96 2.34 -15.27
C GLY A 252 -20.73 3.58 -15.69
N ARG A 253 -22.05 3.50 -15.83
CA ARG A 253 -22.89 4.68 -16.13
C ARG A 253 -22.90 5.69 -14.99
N GLU A 254 -23.05 5.21 -13.75
CA GLU A 254 -22.97 6.08 -12.56
C GLU A 254 -21.59 6.74 -12.45
N VAL A 255 -20.51 6.00 -12.72
CA VAL A 255 -19.16 6.57 -12.80
C VAL A 255 -19.10 7.69 -13.83
N LEU A 256 -19.57 7.46 -15.04
CA LEU A 256 -19.60 8.48 -16.10
C LEU A 256 -20.43 9.70 -15.71
N ASP A 257 -21.59 9.51 -15.12
CA ASP A 257 -22.42 10.61 -14.65
C ASP A 257 -21.71 11.43 -13.56
N ALA A 258 -21.03 10.76 -12.63
CA ALA A 258 -20.23 11.42 -11.59
C ALA A 258 -19.07 12.25 -12.18
N LEU A 259 -18.36 11.72 -13.19
CA LEU A 259 -17.27 12.44 -13.85
C LEU A 259 -17.75 13.72 -14.55
N HIS A 260 -18.96 13.69 -15.08
CA HIS A 260 -19.62 14.87 -15.64
C HIS A 260 -20.35 15.73 -14.60
N GLY A 261 -20.20 15.39 -13.30
CA GLY A 261 -20.85 16.12 -12.21
C GLY A 261 -22.37 16.06 -12.25
N ASN A 262 -22.95 14.91 -12.60
CA ASN A 262 -24.38 14.72 -12.85
C ASN A 262 -24.91 13.46 -12.19
N LEU A 263 -24.51 13.19 -10.94
CA LEU A 263 -24.96 12.02 -10.22
C LEU A 263 -25.43 12.42 -8.81
N ASN A 264 -26.57 11.89 -8.41
CA ASN A 264 -26.97 11.82 -7.02
C ASN A 264 -27.14 10.34 -6.66
N ARG A 265 -26.16 9.79 -5.95
CA ARG A 265 -26.10 8.38 -5.60
C ARG A 265 -26.53 8.18 -4.16
N PRO A 266 -27.61 7.42 -3.91
CA PRO A 266 -28.03 7.12 -2.56
C PRO A 266 -27.01 6.22 -1.84
N PRO A 267 -26.97 6.24 -0.50
CA PRO A 267 -26.14 5.35 0.29
C PRO A 267 -26.42 3.88 -0.05
N ARG A 268 -25.32 3.13 -0.27
CA ARG A 268 -25.39 1.66 -0.37
C ARG A 268 -24.08 1.07 0.19
N PRO A 269 -24.16 -0.09 0.88
CA PRO A 269 -22.98 -0.73 1.47
C PRO A 269 -21.87 -0.96 0.42
N GLY A 270 -20.62 -0.71 0.80
CA GLY A 270 -19.45 -0.93 -0.04
C GLY A 270 -19.24 0.07 -1.17
N HIS A 271 -20.00 1.17 -1.22
CA HIS A 271 -19.92 2.16 -2.29
C HIS A 271 -19.90 3.59 -1.77
N ALA A 272 -19.12 4.45 -2.42
CA ALA A 272 -19.23 5.88 -2.22
C ALA A 272 -20.60 6.39 -2.70
N HIS A 273 -21.12 7.41 -2.04
CA HIS A 273 -22.44 7.98 -2.31
C HIS A 273 -22.44 9.50 -2.12
N GLY A 274 -23.51 10.15 -2.49
CA GLY A 274 -23.70 11.59 -2.36
C GLY A 274 -23.95 12.29 -3.69
N GLU A 275 -23.90 13.61 -3.67
CA GLU A 275 -24.17 14.46 -4.83
C GLU A 275 -22.87 14.87 -5.53
N TYR A 276 -22.68 14.39 -6.75
CA TYR A 276 -21.53 14.67 -7.60
C TYR A 276 -21.87 15.82 -8.53
N THR A 277 -21.32 17.00 -8.24
CA THR A 277 -21.60 18.25 -8.98
C THR A 277 -20.38 18.79 -9.71
N ALA A 278 -19.17 18.35 -9.35
CA ALA A 278 -17.95 18.79 -10.00
C ALA A 278 -17.75 18.04 -11.33
N ASP A 279 -17.71 18.79 -12.43
CA ASP A 279 -17.41 18.23 -13.74
C ASP A 279 -15.89 18.13 -13.94
N VAL A 280 -15.35 16.95 -13.71
CA VAL A 280 -13.93 16.63 -13.92
C VAL A 280 -13.66 15.99 -15.27
N SER A 281 -14.68 15.78 -16.08
CA SER A 281 -14.56 15.11 -17.39
C SER A 281 -13.47 15.69 -18.31
N PRO A 282 -13.15 17.02 -18.26
CA PRO A 282 -12.05 17.57 -19.06
C PRO A 282 -10.66 17.05 -18.71
N TRP A 283 -10.50 16.41 -17.57
CA TRP A 283 -9.22 15.88 -17.09
C TRP A 283 -9.20 14.35 -16.98
N VAL A 284 -10.28 13.66 -17.35
CA VAL A 284 -10.31 12.19 -17.32
C VAL A 284 -9.68 11.66 -18.60
N LEU A 285 -8.41 11.24 -18.49
CA LEU A 285 -7.60 10.78 -19.61
C LEU A 285 -8.03 9.42 -20.14
N GLY A 286 -8.52 8.54 -19.27
CA GLY A 286 -9.00 7.24 -19.69
C GLY A 286 -9.94 6.58 -18.67
N LEU A 287 -10.76 5.65 -19.16
CA LEU A 287 -11.49 4.70 -18.32
C LEU A 287 -10.75 3.38 -18.29
N LEU A 288 -10.69 2.77 -17.12
CA LEU A 288 -10.06 1.50 -16.88
C LEU A 288 -11.06 0.56 -16.22
N ALA A 289 -11.67 -0.31 -17.02
CA ALA A 289 -12.73 -1.21 -16.56
C ALA A 289 -12.18 -2.49 -15.95
N GLY A 290 -12.87 -2.99 -14.93
CA GLY A 290 -12.62 -4.30 -14.35
C GLY A 290 -11.58 -4.27 -13.22
N ARG A 291 -11.02 -5.42 -13.01
CA ARG A 291 -10.07 -5.76 -11.94
C ARG A 291 -9.03 -6.74 -12.49
N GLU A 292 -8.09 -7.17 -11.67
CA GLU A 292 -7.32 -8.38 -11.95
C GLU A 292 -8.31 -9.53 -12.00
N PHE A 293 -8.64 -9.99 -13.22
CA PHE A 293 -9.58 -11.09 -13.39
C PHE A 293 -8.90 -12.40 -13.01
N GLU A 294 -9.60 -13.22 -12.26
CA GLU A 294 -9.10 -14.52 -11.85
C GLU A 294 -9.10 -15.49 -13.04
N PRO A 295 -8.01 -16.22 -13.35
CA PRO A 295 -7.94 -17.13 -14.48
C PRO A 295 -9.07 -18.15 -14.50
N TYR A 296 -9.42 -18.74 -13.36
CA TYR A 296 -10.51 -19.71 -13.25
C TYR A 296 -11.88 -19.12 -13.61
N SER A 297 -12.13 -17.84 -13.29
CA SER A 297 -13.38 -17.16 -13.64
C SER A 297 -13.49 -16.91 -15.14
N VAL A 298 -12.38 -16.53 -15.78
CA VAL A 298 -12.29 -16.35 -17.24
C VAL A 298 -12.48 -17.67 -17.96
N GLU A 299 -11.82 -18.74 -17.52
CA GLU A 299 -11.93 -20.08 -18.09
C GLU A 299 -13.36 -20.62 -17.95
N ALA A 300 -13.97 -20.47 -16.78
CA ALA A 300 -15.38 -20.87 -16.58
C ALA A 300 -16.32 -20.12 -17.55
N TYR A 301 -16.09 -18.84 -17.77
CA TYR A 301 -16.86 -18.07 -18.75
C TYR A 301 -16.65 -18.58 -20.19
N HIS A 302 -15.43 -18.91 -20.59
CA HIS A 302 -15.15 -19.47 -21.91
C HIS A 302 -15.89 -20.80 -22.12
N GLY A 303 -15.97 -21.64 -21.10
CA GLY A 303 -16.71 -22.90 -21.13
C GLY A 303 -18.24 -22.73 -21.27
N ARG A 304 -18.79 -21.67 -20.69
CA ARG A 304 -20.22 -21.36 -20.76
C ARG A 304 -20.64 -20.69 -22.07
N HIS A 305 -19.76 -19.88 -22.66
CA HIS A 305 -20.09 -19.04 -23.82
C HIS A 305 -19.12 -19.28 -24.98
N PRO A 306 -18.96 -20.55 -25.43
CA PRO A 306 -18.05 -20.86 -26.54
C PRO A 306 -18.50 -20.15 -27.83
N GLY A 307 -17.54 -19.53 -28.50
CA GLY A 307 -17.79 -18.82 -29.75
C GLY A 307 -18.48 -17.47 -29.59
N ARG A 308 -18.60 -16.93 -28.42
CA ARG A 308 -19.12 -15.59 -28.21
C ARG A 308 -18.28 -14.56 -28.97
N THR A 309 -18.95 -13.70 -29.72
CA THR A 309 -18.36 -12.58 -30.46
C THR A 309 -19.08 -11.28 -30.10
N TYR A 310 -18.52 -10.14 -30.47
CA TYR A 310 -19.18 -8.86 -30.30
C TYR A 310 -18.87 -7.88 -31.42
N ARG A 311 -19.89 -7.17 -31.86
CA ARG A 311 -19.78 -6.01 -32.74
C ARG A 311 -20.68 -4.91 -32.23
N GLY A 312 -20.09 -3.80 -31.81
CA GLY A 312 -20.79 -2.67 -31.24
C GLY A 312 -20.70 -1.43 -32.14
N ARG A 313 -21.13 -0.31 -31.60
CA ARG A 313 -21.10 0.98 -32.26
C ARG A 313 -19.70 1.54 -32.40
N PHE A 314 -18.92 1.46 -31.32
CA PHE A 314 -17.59 2.04 -31.23
C PHE A 314 -16.48 1.00 -31.14
N LEU A 315 -16.78 -0.18 -30.61
CA LEU A 315 -15.82 -1.26 -30.42
C LEU A 315 -16.38 -2.58 -30.94
N GLU A 316 -15.46 -3.45 -31.37
CA GLU A 316 -15.75 -4.83 -31.71
C GLU A 316 -14.64 -5.76 -31.21
N ALA A 317 -14.96 -7.03 -31.04
CA ALA A 317 -13.99 -8.07 -30.80
C ALA A 317 -13.39 -8.56 -32.11
N ALA A 318 -12.08 -8.80 -32.14
CA ALA A 318 -11.43 -9.41 -33.32
C ALA A 318 -12.00 -10.82 -33.60
N ALA A 319 -11.85 -11.32 -34.79
CA ALA A 319 -12.37 -12.64 -35.19
C ALA A 319 -11.75 -13.79 -34.37
N ASN A 320 -10.54 -13.61 -33.89
CA ASN A 320 -9.82 -14.58 -33.05
C ASN A 320 -9.92 -14.25 -31.53
N ALA A 321 -10.75 -13.28 -31.14
CA ALA A 321 -10.95 -12.94 -29.75
C ALA A 321 -11.59 -14.10 -28.95
N SER A 322 -11.16 -14.24 -27.72
CA SER A 322 -11.79 -15.16 -26.78
C SER A 322 -13.18 -14.69 -26.35
N PRO A 323 -14.04 -15.58 -25.84
CA PRO A 323 -15.35 -15.17 -25.35
C PRO A 323 -15.31 -14.06 -24.32
N PHE A 324 -14.35 -14.06 -23.38
CA PHE A 324 -14.26 -13.02 -22.35
C PHE A 324 -13.71 -11.71 -22.91
N GLU A 325 -12.83 -11.74 -23.91
CA GLU A 325 -12.43 -10.54 -24.64
C GLU A 325 -13.61 -9.91 -25.39
N ALA A 326 -14.49 -10.72 -25.97
CA ALA A 326 -15.74 -10.23 -26.57
C ALA A 326 -16.68 -9.61 -25.54
N TYR A 327 -16.76 -10.18 -24.35
CA TYR A 327 -17.48 -9.62 -23.20
C TYR A 327 -16.93 -8.25 -22.81
N LEU A 328 -15.61 -8.12 -22.69
CA LEU A 328 -14.96 -6.85 -22.33
C LEU A 328 -15.16 -5.80 -23.44
N ALA A 329 -15.13 -6.21 -24.71
CA ALA A 329 -15.45 -5.32 -25.82
C ALA A 329 -16.88 -4.78 -25.72
N GLU A 330 -17.86 -5.61 -25.34
CA GLU A 330 -19.24 -5.18 -25.11
C GLU A 330 -19.33 -4.18 -23.94
N VAL A 331 -18.70 -4.48 -22.82
CA VAL A 331 -18.71 -3.57 -21.65
C VAL A 331 -18.18 -2.20 -22.04
N LEU A 332 -17.01 -2.14 -22.66
CA LEU A 332 -16.37 -0.87 -23.04
C LEU A 332 -17.17 -0.13 -24.13
N ASP A 333 -17.69 -0.84 -25.11
CA ASP A 333 -18.53 -0.25 -26.17
C ASP A 333 -19.81 0.38 -25.59
N ARG A 334 -20.50 -0.33 -24.72
CA ARG A 334 -21.74 0.16 -24.10
C ARG A 334 -21.48 1.37 -23.20
N LEU A 335 -20.34 1.42 -22.50
CA LEU A 335 -19.95 2.60 -21.73
C LEU A 335 -19.61 3.78 -22.62
N ALA A 336 -18.85 3.57 -23.70
CA ALA A 336 -18.56 4.61 -24.70
C ALA A 336 -19.84 5.13 -25.37
N THR A 337 -20.75 4.24 -25.72
CA THR A 337 -22.05 4.60 -26.32
C THR A 337 -22.87 5.46 -25.33
N TYR A 338 -22.92 5.08 -24.07
CA TYR A 338 -23.62 5.86 -23.06
C TYR A 338 -23.03 7.26 -22.89
N GLU A 339 -21.71 7.38 -22.76
CA GLU A 339 -21.04 8.67 -22.60
C GLU A 339 -21.26 9.57 -23.83
N TRP A 340 -21.18 8.99 -25.03
CA TRP A 340 -21.44 9.72 -26.24
C TRP A 340 -22.90 10.23 -26.32
N GLU A 341 -23.86 9.39 -26.02
CA GLU A 341 -25.29 9.76 -26.10
C GLU A 341 -25.67 10.78 -25.02
N ALA A 342 -25.16 10.61 -23.80
CA ALA A 342 -25.48 11.49 -22.68
C ALA A 342 -24.71 12.82 -22.71
N TYR A 343 -23.44 12.79 -23.12
CA TYR A 343 -22.51 13.92 -22.95
C TYR A 343 -21.80 14.35 -24.24
N GLY A 344 -21.89 13.61 -25.29
CA GLY A 344 -21.25 13.94 -26.58
C GLY A 344 -19.71 13.92 -26.51
N THR A 345 -19.14 13.08 -25.68
CA THR A 345 -17.70 12.94 -25.51
C THR A 345 -17.27 11.47 -25.53
N LEU A 346 -16.02 11.25 -25.91
CA LEU A 346 -15.36 9.95 -25.92
C LEU A 346 -13.95 10.12 -25.36
N ARG A 347 -13.39 9.05 -24.80
CA ARG A 347 -12.03 9.04 -24.24
C ARG A 347 -11.34 7.71 -24.49
N PRO A 348 -10.02 7.60 -24.31
CA PRO A 348 -9.33 6.32 -24.34
C PRO A 348 -9.90 5.32 -23.34
N LEU A 349 -10.01 4.07 -23.78
CA LEU A 349 -10.59 2.97 -23.01
C LEU A 349 -9.58 1.84 -22.86
N GLY A 350 -9.59 1.20 -21.70
CA GLY A 350 -8.81 0.01 -21.39
C GLY A 350 -9.51 -0.86 -20.37
N PHE A 351 -9.04 -2.06 -20.21
CA PHE A 351 -9.42 -2.93 -19.10
C PHE A 351 -8.18 -3.32 -18.29
N VAL A 352 -8.39 -3.67 -17.04
CA VAL A 352 -7.31 -4.11 -16.17
C VAL A 352 -6.83 -5.49 -16.57
N ASN A 353 -5.53 -5.62 -16.80
CA ASN A 353 -4.87 -6.89 -17.04
C ASN A 353 -3.66 -7.07 -16.11
N TRP A 354 -3.09 -8.24 -16.09
CA TRP A 354 -1.92 -8.57 -15.28
C TRP A 354 -1.16 -9.75 -15.90
N PRO A 355 0.11 -10.02 -15.52
CA PRO A 355 0.92 -11.04 -16.16
C PRO A 355 0.33 -12.45 -16.12
N THR A 356 -0.49 -12.76 -15.11
CA THR A 356 -1.20 -14.05 -15.01
C THR A 356 -2.13 -14.33 -16.19
N LEU A 357 -2.63 -13.29 -16.86
CA LEU A 357 -3.50 -13.36 -18.03
C LEU A 357 -2.86 -12.73 -19.28
N ASP A 358 -1.55 -12.55 -19.29
CA ASP A 358 -0.89 -11.91 -20.43
C ASP A 358 -1.00 -12.77 -21.73
N PRO A 359 -0.84 -12.16 -22.89
CA PRO A 359 -0.88 -12.90 -24.15
C PRO A 359 0.43 -13.62 -24.49
N LEU A 360 1.46 -13.55 -23.63
CA LEU A 360 2.75 -14.19 -23.83
C LEU A 360 2.72 -15.62 -23.31
N ARG A 361 3.63 -16.43 -23.78
CA ARG A 361 3.78 -17.83 -23.33
C ARG A 361 5.19 -18.08 -22.84
N TRP A 362 5.28 -18.69 -21.68
CA TRP A 362 6.54 -18.96 -21.00
C TRP A 362 6.76 -20.45 -20.76
N GLU A 363 7.99 -20.94 -21.00
CA GLU A 363 8.31 -22.35 -20.78
C GLU A 363 8.40 -22.68 -19.28
N SER A 364 8.78 -21.74 -18.45
CA SER A 364 8.81 -21.90 -16.98
C SER A 364 7.42 -22.00 -16.35
N GLU A 365 6.37 -21.63 -17.08
CA GLU A 365 5.00 -21.62 -16.58
C GLU A 365 4.24 -22.83 -17.13
N ALA A 366 3.69 -23.62 -16.24
CA ALA A 366 2.87 -24.77 -16.55
C ALA A 366 1.61 -24.76 -15.69
N SER A 367 0.50 -25.23 -16.25
CA SER A 367 -0.70 -25.46 -15.46
C SER A 367 -0.47 -26.58 -14.45
N HIS A 368 -1.27 -26.66 -13.39
CA HIS A 368 -1.21 -27.79 -12.45
C HIS A 368 -1.39 -29.15 -13.16
N GLN A 369 -2.21 -29.23 -14.20
CA GLN A 369 -2.38 -30.44 -15.00
C GLN A 369 -1.12 -30.78 -15.79
N GLU A 370 -0.47 -29.79 -16.39
CA GLU A 370 0.79 -29.98 -17.11
C GLU A 370 1.90 -30.44 -16.14
N GLU A 371 2.05 -29.76 -14.99
CA GLU A 371 3.00 -30.17 -13.95
C GLU A 371 2.75 -31.61 -13.48
N TYR A 372 1.49 -31.93 -13.16
CA TYR A 372 1.09 -33.26 -12.74
C TYR A 372 1.45 -34.31 -13.78
N ALA A 373 1.11 -34.07 -15.05
CA ALA A 373 1.41 -35.00 -16.14
C ALA A 373 2.92 -35.24 -16.31
N ILE A 374 3.73 -34.16 -16.27
CA ILE A 374 5.20 -34.25 -16.41
C ILE A 374 5.80 -35.02 -15.24
N ARG A 375 5.42 -34.70 -14.02
CA ARG A 375 5.96 -35.33 -12.81
C ARG A 375 5.54 -36.82 -12.71
N ARG A 376 4.30 -37.13 -13.07
CA ARG A 376 3.83 -38.54 -13.16
C ARG A 376 4.60 -39.34 -14.21
N ALA A 377 4.89 -38.74 -15.36
CA ALA A 377 5.68 -39.39 -16.40
C ALA A 377 7.12 -39.73 -15.96
N ARG A 378 7.65 -38.99 -15.00
CA ARG A 378 8.95 -39.24 -14.36
C ARG A 378 8.89 -40.27 -13.24
N GLY A 379 7.70 -40.79 -12.91
CA GLY A 379 7.51 -41.76 -11.84
C GLY A 379 7.39 -41.15 -10.43
N GLU A 380 7.23 -39.83 -10.34
CA GLU A 380 6.98 -39.15 -9.06
C GLU A 380 5.59 -39.52 -8.51
N LYS A 381 5.50 -39.63 -7.20
CA LYS A 381 4.22 -39.79 -6.49
C LYS A 381 3.65 -38.43 -6.21
N VAL A 382 2.78 -37.92 -7.09
CA VAL A 382 2.10 -36.67 -6.95
C VAL A 382 0.59 -36.83 -6.97
N GLU A 383 -0.12 -36.03 -6.19
CA GLU A 383 -1.58 -36.02 -6.19
C GLU A 383 -2.09 -35.25 -7.42
N PRO A 384 -3.22 -35.68 -8.01
CA PRO A 384 -3.84 -34.94 -9.08
C PRO A 384 -4.34 -33.57 -8.57
N PRO A 385 -4.32 -32.53 -9.41
CA PRO A 385 -4.86 -31.24 -9.05
C PRO A 385 -6.32 -31.35 -8.62
N LYS A 386 -6.70 -30.64 -7.57
CA LYS A 386 -8.10 -30.59 -7.11
C LYS A 386 -8.92 -29.80 -8.13
N PRO A 387 -10.12 -30.27 -8.52
CA PRO A 387 -11.03 -29.50 -9.36
C PRO A 387 -11.32 -28.12 -8.74
N GLY A 388 -11.27 -27.08 -9.56
CA GLY A 388 -11.50 -25.71 -9.11
C GLY A 388 -10.30 -25.01 -8.47
N PHE A 389 -9.18 -25.68 -8.30
CA PHE A 389 -7.93 -25.07 -7.82
C PHE A 389 -7.10 -24.58 -9.02
N LEU A 390 -7.52 -23.45 -9.60
CA LEU A 390 -6.96 -22.89 -10.83
C LEU A 390 -6.40 -21.47 -10.59
N HIS A 391 -5.75 -21.28 -9.46
CA HIS A 391 -5.07 -20.02 -9.19
C HIS A 391 -3.74 -19.99 -9.93
N GLU A 392 -3.39 -18.82 -10.47
CA GLU A 392 -2.05 -18.49 -10.95
C GLU A 392 -1.56 -19.33 -12.13
N GLU A 393 -2.46 -19.80 -12.97
CA GLU A 393 -2.09 -20.67 -14.05
C GLU A 393 -2.21 -20.00 -15.42
N ASP A 394 -1.21 -20.24 -16.28
CA ASP A 394 -1.25 -19.84 -17.68
C ASP A 394 -2.18 -20.77 -18.49
N THR A 395 -3.43 -20.85 -18.04
CA THR A 395 -4.48 -21.64 -18.70
C THR A 395 -5.29 -20.84 -19.72
N VAL A 396 -5.41 -19.54 -19.48
CA VAL A 396 -6.17 -18.58 -20.31
C VAL A 396 -5.40 -17.28 -20.44
N THR A 397 -5.67 -16.56 -21.50
CA THR A 397 -5.08 -15.24 -21.76
C THR A 397 -6.15 -14.23 -22.11
N LEU A 398 -5.87 -12.96 -21.81
CA LEU A 398 -6.64 -11.81 -22.26
C LEU A 398 -5.70 -10.89 -23.02
N ASP A 399 -5.96 -10.71 -24.31
CA ASP A 399 -5.15 -9.86 -25.16
C ASP A 399 -5.92 -8.56 -25.51
N PRO A 400 -5.50 -7.40 -24.94
CA PRO A 400 -6.09 -6.11 -25.31
C PRO A 400 -6.10 -5.83 -26.82
N ALA A 401 -5.16 -6.40 -27.58
CA ALA A 401 -5.09 -6.26 -29.03
C ALA A 401 -6.27 -6.91 -29.77
N HIS A 402 -7.02 -7.79 -29.11
CA HIS A 402 -8.22 -8.41 -29.66
C HIS A 402 -9.48 -7.53 -29.53
N LEU A 403 -9.41 -6.44 -28.78
CA LEU A 403 -10.42 -5.39 -28.79
C LEU A 403 -10.04 -4.36 -29.85
N LYS A 404 -10.96 -4.00 -30.71
CA LYS A 404 -10.69 -3.09 -31.82
C LYS A 404 -11.74 -1.99 -31.93
N PRO A 405 -11.36 -0.78 -32.36
CA PRO A 405 -12.33 0.22 -32.77
C PRO A 405 -13.17 -0.35 -33.92
N ALA A 406 -14.48 -0.17 -33.85
CA ALA A 406 -15.38 -0.48 -34.96
C ALA A 406 -15.03 0.37 -36.20
N PRO A 407 -15.35 -0.07 -37.42
CA PRO A 407 -15.05 0.71 -38.62
C PRO A 407 -15.57 2.16 -38.56
N GLY A 408 -14.65 3.12 -38.69
CA GLY A 408 -14.97 4.56 -38.59
C GLY A 408 -15.14 5.11 -37.19
N SER A 409 -14.92 4.30 -36.14
CA SER A 409 -14.98 4.75 -34.76
C SER A 409 -13.78 5.62 -34.41
N PRO A 410 -13.98 6.75 -33.71
CA PRO A 410 -12.90 7.60 -33.22
C PRO A 410 -12.35 7.14 -31.86
N VAL A 411 -12.88 6.07 -31.26
CA VAL A 411 -12.44 5.55 -29.96
C VAL A 411 -11.03 4.98 -30.07
N THR A 412 -10.20 5.25 -29.09
CA THR A 412 -8.85 4.71 -28.97
C THR A 412 -8.73 3.80 -27.76
N LEU A 413 -7.85 2.83 -27.85
CA LEU A 413 -7.65 1.80 -26.83
C LEU A 413 -6.21 1.81 -26.32
N PHE A 414 -6.03 1.44 -25.06
CA PHE A 414 -4.72 1.21 -24.46
C PHE A 414 -4.69 -0.10 -23.68
N ALA A 415 -3.51 -0.71 -23.61
CA ALA A 415 -3.26 -1.85 -22.76
C ALA A 415 -2.83 -1.36 -21.38
N ALA A 416 -3.39 -1.95 -20.32
CA ALA A 416 -3.09 -1.60 -18.96
C ALA A 416 -2.81 -2.86 -18.13
N TYR A 417 -1.62 -2.92 -17.53
CA TYR A 417 -1.18 -4.07 -16.77
C TYR A 417 -0.71 -3.67 -15.38
N HIS A 418 -1.04 -4.52 -14.38
CA HIS A 418 -0.39 -4.50 -13.09
C HIS A 418 0.82 -5.40 -13.13
N VAL A 419 2.04 -4.87 -13.07
CA VAL A 419 3.27 -5.66 -13.21
C VAL A 419 4.17 -5.48 -12.01
N TYR A 420 4.32 -6.56 -11.26
CA TYR A 420 5.24 -6.68 -10.14
C TYR A 420 6.35 -7.68 -10.47
N PRO A 421 7.59 -7.45 -10.02
CA PRO A 421 8.71 -8.32 -10.44
C PRO A 421 8.67 -9.72 -9.84
N TYR A 422 8.00 -9.92 -8.73
CA TYR A 422 8.01 -11.15 -7.94
C TYR A 422 6.84 -12.10 -8.24
N TYR A 423 5.87 -11.69 -9.03
CA TYR A 423 4.65 -12.45 -9.30
C TYR A 423 4.10 -12.18 -10.71
N PRO A 424 3.60 -13.20 -11.44
CA PRO A 424 3.56 -14.63 -11.13
C PRO A 424 4.93 -15.32 -11.22
N ASP A 425 4.95 -16.62 -10.90
CA ASP A 425 6.18 -17.41 -10.75
C ASP A 425 7.13 -17.37 -11.96
N PHE A 426 6.62 -17.21 -13.18
CA PHE A 426 7.49 -17.15 -14.36
C PHE A 426 8.41 -15.93 -14.35
N LEU A 427 7.99 -14.80 -13.77
CA LEU A 427 8.85 -13.62 -13.63
C LEU A 427 10.09 -13.90 -12.76
N VAL A 428 9.96 -14.86 -11.86
CA VAL A 428 11.06 -15.34 -11.01
C VAL A 428 11.86 -16.47 -11.68
N ASN A 429 11.17 -17.37 -12.37
CA ASN A 429 11.71 -18.63 -12.84
C ASN A 429 12.23 -18.58 -14.30
N GLU A 430 11.61 -17.77 -15.19
CA GLU A 430 11.94 -17.75 -16.62
C GLU A 430 13.39 -17.31 -16.87
N ARG A 431 14.18 -18.21 -17.44
CA ARG A 431 15.62 -17.99 -17.67
C ARG A 431 15.91 -16.97 -18.74
N ASP A 432 15.06 -16.93 -19.77
CA ASP A 432 15.22 -16.02 -20.89
C ASP A 432 14.97 -14.54 -20.53
N LEU A 433 14.42 -14.29 -19.36
CA LEU A 433 14.27 -12.92 -18.83
C LEU A 433 15.50 -12.45 -18.08
N ALA A 434 16.39 -13.36 -17.60
CA ALA A 434 17.56 -13.00 -16.80
C ALA A 434 18.76 -12.55 -17.65
N PRO A 435 19.64 -11.64 -17.17
CA PRO A 435 19.39 -10.73 -16.02
C PRO A 435 18.49 -9.56 -16.41
N GLY A 436 17.89 -8.87 -15.43
CA GLY A 436 16.99 -7.75 -15.69
C GLY A 436 15.59 -8.20 -16.06
N ARG A 437 15.07 -9.21 -15.35
CA ARG A 437 13.78 -9.88 -15.63
C ARG A 437 12.63 -8.93 -15.81
N TYR A 438 12.47 -7.97 -14.92
CA TYR A 438 11.39 -6.99 -14.99
C TYR A 438 11.43 -6.18 -16.29
N ARG A 439 12.57 -5.60 -16.60
CA ARG A 439 12.77 -4.82 -17.83
C ARG A 439 12.56 -5.67 -19.09
N HIS A 440 13.11 -6.87 -19.13
CA HIS A 440 12.96 -7.76 -20.30
C HIS A 440 11.53 -8.22 -20.52
N TYR A 441 10.79 -8.49 -19.44
CA TYR A 441 9.36 -8.78 -19.52
C TYR A 441 8.59 -7.60 -20.12
N LEU A 442 8.80 -6.39 -19.60
CA LEU A 442 8.16 -5.18 -20.12
C LEU A 442 8.49 -4.94 -21.59
N ALA A 443 9.74 -5.19 -21.99
CA ALA A 443 10.15 -5.05 -23.39
C ALA A 443 9.42 -6.04 -24.31
N ARG A 444 9.26 -7.30 -23.90
CA ARG A 444 8.50 -8.30 -24.65
C ARG A 444 7.02 -7.95 -24.73
N LEU A 445 6.44 -7.50 -23.63
CA LEU A 445 5.04 -7.07 -23.59
C LEU A 445 4.79 -5.88 -24.52
N LYS A 446 5.68 -4.87 -24.50
CA LYS A 446 5.65 -3.75 -25.44
C LYS A 446 5.73 -4.20 -26.89
N ALA A 447 6.64 -5.11 -27.21
CA ALA A 447 6.80 -5.63 -28.56
C ALA A 447 5.53 -6.34 -29.05
N HIS A 448 4.85 -7.08 -28.17
CA HIS A 448 3.57 -7.74 -28.49
C HIS A 448 2.49 -6.73 -28.86
N HIS A 449 2.33 -5.67 -28.08
CA HIS A 449 1.28 -4.68 -28.28
C HIS A 449 1.55 -3.70 -29.43
N GLY A 450 2.82 -3.59 -29.87
CA GLY A 450 3.19 -2.77 -31.02
C GLY A 450 2.84 -1.28 -30.83
N GLY A 451 1.92 -0.77 -31.66
CA GLY A 451 1.50 0.64 -31.59
C GLY A 451 0.43 0.96 -30.55
N MET A 452 -0.14 -0.03 -29.86
CA MET A 452 -1.08 0.20 -28.75
C MET A 452 -0.30 0.73 -27.55
N PRO A 453 -0.73 1.85 -26.92
CA PRO A 453 -0.09 2.32 -25.70
C PRO A 453 -0.12 1.28 -24.60
N LEU A 454 1.02 1.03 -23.97
CA LEU A 454 1.17 0.13 -22.83
C LEU A 454 1.37 0.95 -21.56
N LEU A 455 0.36 0.99 -20.71
CA LEU A 455 0.38 1.60 -19.39
C LEU A 455 0.65 0.54 -18.33
N ILE A 456 1.67 0.76 -17.51
CA ILE A 456 1.88 -0.04 -16.31
C ILE A 456 1.02 0.58 -15.19
N ALA A 457 -0.22 0.11 -15.12
CA ALA A 457 -1.24 0.68 -14.25
C ALA A 457 -1.00 0.42 -12.77
N GLU A 458 -0.14 -0.54 -12.46
CA GLU A 458 0.47 -0.71 -11.13
C GLU A 458 1.90 -1.19 -11.26
N PHE A 459 2.79 -0.59 -10.49
CA PHE A 459 4.12 -1.09 -10.19
C PHE A 459 4.53 -0.61 -8.79
N GLY A 460 5.36 -1.36 -8.12
CA GLY A 460 5.81 -1.03 -6.77
C GLY A 460 6.52 -2.18 -6.10
N LEU A 461 7.07 -1.90 -4.94
CA LEU A 461 7.63 -2.87 -3.99
C LEU A 461 7.27 -2.40 -2.59
N PRO A 462 6.81 -3.31 -1.72
CA PRO A 462 6.43 -2.96 -0.35
C PRO A 462 7.62 -3.05 0.60
N THR A 463 7.54 -2.28 1.67
CA THR A 463 8.31 -2.57 2.88
C THR A 463 7.59 -3.67 3.66
N SER A 464 8.30 -4.49 4.41
CA SER A 464 7.73 -5.38 5.43
C SER A 464 8.84 -6.14 6.14
N ARG A 465 8.50 -6.75 7.26
CA ARG A 465 9.36 -7.72 7.94
C ARG A 465 9.33 -9.08 7.24
N GLY A 466 8.15 -9.48 6.78
CA GLY A 466 7.97 -10.74 6.05
C GLY A 466 8.24 -10.61 4.55
N ILE A 467 8.49 -11.75 3.91
CA ILE A 467 8.69 -11.87 2.47
C ILE A 467 7.71 -12.92 1.96
N ALA A 468 6.82 -12.53 1.04
CA ALA A 468 5.82 -13.44 0.50
C ALA A 468 6.26 -14.16 -0.78
N HIS A 469 7.20 -13.57 -1.54
CA HIS A 469 7.86 -14.20 -2.69
C HIS A 469 9.31 -13.72 -2.77
N PHE A 470 10.24 -14.64 -2.92
CA PHE A 470 11.63 -14.34 -3.21
C PHE A 470 11.84 -14.16 -4.71
N HIS A 471 12.68 -13.21 -5.06
CA HIS A 471 13.09 -12.92 -6.42
C HIS A 471 14.62 -13.05 -6.55
N PRO A 472 15.16 -13.72 -7.59
CA PRO A 472 16.59 -14.01 -7.69
C PRO A 472 17.48 -12.77 -7.88
N GLU A 473 16.90 -11.66 -8.30
CA GLU A 473 17.58 -10.36 -8.47
C GLU A 473 17.31 -9.39 -7.31
N GLY A 474 16.78 -9.88 -6.18
CA GLY A 474 16.55 -9.09 -4.98
C GLY A 474 15.35 -8.13 -5.05
N LEU A 475 14.38 -8.41 -5.93
CA LEU A 475 13.13 -7.64 -6.05
C LEU A 475 11.97 -8.42 -5.40
N HIS A 476 12.15 -8.78 -4.15
CA HIS A 476 11.22 -9.61 -3.39
C HIS A 476 9.88 -8.91 -3.11
N HIS A 477 8.87 -9.70 -2.83
CA HIS A 477 7.62 -9.22 -2.27
C HIS A 477 7.77 -9.01 -0.75
N GLY A 478 8.31 -7.85 -0.36
CA GLY A 478 8.59 -7.50 1.01
C GLY A 478 10.06 -7.69 1.42
N GLY A 479 10.34 -7.48 2.70
CA GLY A 479 11.68 -7.61 3.27
C GLY A 479 12.62 -6.43 2.99
N PHE A 480 12.06 -5.22 2.82
CA PHE A 480 12.82 -4.00 2.59
C PHE A 480 12.60 -2.96 3.68
N SER A 481 13.65 -2.19 3.95
CA SER A 481 13.53 -0.91 4.62
C SER A 481 12.87 0.14 3.71
N GLU A 482 12.39 1.23 4.30
CA GLU A 482 11.81 2.32 3.51
C GLU A 482 12.80 3.00 2.55
N PRO A 483 14.07 3.24 2.91
CA PRO A 483 15.06 3.71 1.95
C PRO A 483 15.30 2.73 0.79
N GLU A 484 15.40 1.42 1.06
CA GLU A 484 15.56 0.40 0.01
C GLU A 484 14.34 0.34 -0.92
N GLN A 485 13.13 0.45 -0.37
CA GLN A 485 11.91 0.58 -1.17
C GLN A 485 12.03 1.75 -2.15
N GLY A 486 12.46 2.91 -1.67
CA GLY A 486 12.63 4.11 -2.48
C GLY A 486 13.57 3.90 -3.66
N GLU A 487 14.75 3.31 -3.43
CA GLU A 487 15.73 3.02 -4.48
C GLU A 487 15.21 2.00 -5.50
N LYS A 488 14.60 0.91 -5.03
CA LYS A 488 14.14 -0.18 -5.89
C LYS A 488 12.93 0.22 -6.73
N VAL A 489 11.97 0.94 -6.17
CA VAL A 489 10.80 1.42 -6.94
C VAL A 489 11.20 2.47 -7.97
N LEU A 490 12.19 3.32 -7.63
CA LEU A 490 12.78 4.24 -8.62
C LEU A 490 13.41 3.47 -9.79
N ALA A 491 14.11 2.36 -9.53
CA ALA A 491 14.67 1.52 -10.59
C ALA A 491 13.58 0.91 -11.50
N LEU A 492 12.46 0.45 -10.93
CA LEU A 492 11.31 -0.01 -11.72
C LEU A 492 10.74 1.11 -12.61
N TRP A 493 10.61 2.32 -12.08
CA TRP A 493 10.21 3.49 -12.87
C TRP A 493 11.19 3.77 -14.02
N GLN A 494 12.49 3.70 -13.77
CA GLN A 494 13.51 3.91 -14.80
C GLN A 494 13.41 2.88 -15.93
N ASP A 495 13.07 1.64 -15.63
CA ASP A 495 12.78 0.61 -16.65
C ASP A 495 11.57 0.99 -17.50
N ILE A 496 10.46 1.40 -16.88
CA ILE A 496 9.26 1.85 -17.58
C ILE A 496 9.55 3.05 -18.49
N ALA A 497 10.24 4.07 -17.95
CA ALA A 497 10.53 5.29 -18.67
C ALA A 497 11.53 5.08 -19.82
N SER A 498 12.59 4.32 -19.60
CA SER A 498 13.66 4.08 -20.59
C SER A 498 13.22 3.15 -21.72
N LEU A 499 12.21 2.31 -21.51
CA LEU A 499 11.56 1.54 -22.58
C LEU A 499 10.55 2.36 -23.39
N ASP A 500 10.35 3.64 -23.06
CA ASP A 500 9.37 4.51 -23.71
C ASP A 500 7.97 3.89 -23.71
N LEU A 501 7.54 3.36 -22.57
CA LEU A 501 6.17 2.90 -22.34
C LEU A 501 5.24 4.12 -22.20
N ALA A 502 3.93 3.90 -22.31
CA ALA A 502 2.95 4.99 -22.12
C ALA A 502 2.98 5.60 -20.72
N GLY A 503 3.73 5.00 -19.82
CA GLY A 503 4.02 5.46 -18.47
C GLY A 503 3.63 4.44 -17.41
N GLY A 504 3.58 4.88 -16.17
CA GLY A 504 3.26 4.03 -15.02
C GLY A 504 2.58 4.77 -13.89
N LEU A 505 1.85 4.01 -13.09
CA LEU A 505 1.15 4.44 -11.89
C LEU A 505 1.70 3.65 -10.69
N VAL A 506 2.40 4.34 -9.83
CA VAL A 506 2.97 3.74 -8.61
C VAL A 506 1.84 3.24 -7.70
N PHE A 507 1.99 2.04 -7.19
CA PHE A 507 1.15 1.48 -6.14
C PHE A 507 1.88 1.65 -4.80
N ALA A 508 1.42 2.51 -3.86
CA ALA A 508 0.20 3.32 -3.89
C ALA A 508 0.38 4.59 -3.05
N LEU A 509 -0.69 5.38 -2.90
CA LEU A 509 -0.66 6.63 -2.11
C LEU A 509 -0.24 6.40 -0.67
N MET A 510 -0.80 5.39 0.01
CA MET A 510 -0.55 5.13 1.43
C MET A 510 -0.49 3.64 1.74
N ASP A 511 0.10 3.33 2.90
CA ASP A 511 0.00 2.02 3.50
C ASP A 511 -1.46 1.74 3.90
N GLU A 512 -1.90 0.49 3.70
CA GLU A 512 -3.30 0.11 3.86
C GLU A 512 -3.42 -1.10 4.79
N TRP A 513 -3.78 -0.89 6.05
CA TRP A 513 -3.81 -1.94 7.07
C TRP A 513 -4.90 -3.01 6.88
N PHE A 514 -5.84 -2.80 5.98
CA PHE A 514 -6.87 -3.81 5.67
C PHE A 514 -6.40 -4.89 4.69
N LYS A 515 -5.27 -4.66 3.99
CA LYS A 515 -4.79 -5.57 2.94
C LYS A 515 -4.15 -6.83 3.51
N LYS A 516 -4.20 -7.89 2.71
CA LYS A 516 -3.67 -9.20 3.10
C LYS A 516 -2.94 -9.87 1.96
N ASN A 517 -1.84 -10.51 2.29
CA ASN A 517 -1.15 -11.45 1.43
C ASN A 517 -1.55 -12.88 1.79
N TRP A 518 -1.61 -13.76 0.79
CA TRP A 518 -1.97 -15.17 0.94
C TRP A 518 -1.15 -15.92 2.01
N LEU A 519 0.13 -15.56 2.19
CA LEU A 519 1.03 -16.22 3.14
C LEU A 519 0.80 -15.77 4.58
N PHE A 520 0.44 -14.51 4.79
CA PHE A 520 0.29 -13.90 6.12
C PHE A 520 -1.17 -13.72 6.56
N ALA A 521 -2.12 -13.71 5.64
CA ALA A 521 -3.54 -13.62 5.97
C ALA A 521 -4.02 -14.63 7.02
N PRO A 522 -3.54 -15.90 7.02
CA PRO A 522 -3.96 -16.88 8.03
C PRO A 522 -3.55 -16.53 9.47
N PHE A 523 -2.63 -15.59 9.66
CA PHE A 523 -2.22 -15.15 11.00
C PHE A 523 -3.25 -14.23 11.66
N GLU A 524 -4.15 -13.62 10.88
CA GLU A 524 -5.09 -12.59 11.31
C GLU A 524 -6.49 -13.14 11.50
N TRP A 525 -7.12 -12.83 12.61
CA TRP A 525 -8.47 -13.25 12.96
C TRP A 525 -9.06 -12.38 14.09
N PRO A 526 -10.34 -11.99 14.02
CA PRO A 526 -11.28 -12.13 12.89
C PRO A 526 -11.03 -11.07 11.80
N VAL A 527 -11.42 -11.39 10.58
CA VAL A 527 -11.14 -10.55 9.39
C VAL A 527 -11.81 -9.17 9.40
N ASP A 528 -12.87 -8.99 10.17
CA ASP A 528 -13.56 -7.70 10.33
C ASP A 528 -12.81 -6.72 11.25
N ARG A 529 -11.67 -7.13 11.80
CA ARG A 529 -10.81 -6.32 12.67
C ARG A 529 -9.42 -6.07 12.12
N ASP A 530 -9.10 -6.60 10.95
CA ASP A 530 -7.77 -6.44 10.36
C ASP A 530 -7.29 -4.98 10.26
N PRO A 531 -8.14 -3.99 9.89
CA PRO A 531 -7.67 -2.62 9.79
C PRO A 531 -7.29 -1.98 11.11
N LEU A 532 -7.57 -2.63 12.26
CA LEU A 532 -7.36 -2.05 13.58
C LEU A 532 -5.93 -2.17 14.10
N TRP A 533 -5.08 -2.91 13.41
CA TRP A 533 -3.68 -3.06 13.77
C TRP A 533 -2.84 -3.26 12.50
N HIS A 534 -1.54 -3.02 12.60
CA HIS A 534 -0.62 -3.11 11.48
C HIS A 534 0.14 -4.44 11.53
N ASN A 535 -0.11 -5.31 10.58
CA ASN A 535 0.67 -6.53 10.42
C ASN A 535 1.95 -6.23 9.64
N VAL A 536 3.01 -5.88 10.35
CA VAL A 536 4.31 -5.56 9.72
C VAL A 536 4.99 -6.74 9.05
N LEU A 537 4.46 -7.96 9.23
CA LEU A 537 4.88 -9.14 8.47
C LEU A 537 4.31 -9.12 7.06
N ASP A 538 3.13 -8.55 6.86
CA ASP A 538 2.41 -8.61 5.59
C ASP A 538 2.91 -7.54 4.60
N PRO A 539 3.46 -7.95 3.45
CA PRO A 539 3.89 -7.00 2.42
C PRO A 539 2.76 -6.14 1.87
N GLU A 540 1.55 -6.69 1.73
CA GLU A 540 0.42 -6.00 1.10
C GLU A 540 -0.01 -4.73 1.84
N GLU A 541 0.26 -4.61 3.12
CA GLU A 541 -0.07 -3.42 3.89
C GLU A 541 0.88 -2.24 3.66
N ASN A 542 2.00 -2.41 2.95
CA ASN A 542 3.17 -1.53 3.10
C ASN A 542 3.71 -0.92 1.79
N TYR A 543 2.88 -0.71 0.79
CA TYR A 543 3.29 -0.14 -0.50
C TYR A 543 3.37 1.39 -0.56
N GLY A 544 2.85 2.10 0.43
CA GLY A 544 2.52 3.52 0.35
C GLY A 544 3.69 4.48 0.12
N LEU A 545 3.38 5.63 -0.49
CA LEU A 545 4.17 6.85 -0.41
C LEU A 545 4.06 7.47 0.98
N LEU A 546 2.90 7.30 1.61
CA LEU A 546 2.62 7.64 2.99
C LEU A 546 2.73 6.38 3.85
N ALA A 547 3.61 6.40 4.83
CA ALA A 547 3.64 5.39 5.87
C ALA A 547 2.50 5.63 6.86
N ALA A 548 1.83 4.55 7.25
CA ALA A 548 0.92 4.53 8.38
C ALA A 548 1.57 3.71 9.51
N THR A 549 1.86 4.34 10.63
CA THR A 549 2.51 3.73 11.80
C THR A 549 1.73 4.00 13.07
N ALA A 550 1.97 3.24 14.12
CA ALA A 550 1.38 3.52 15.42
C ALA A 550 1.74 4.93 15.89
N LYS A 551 0.77 5.65 16.48
CA LYS A 551 1.00 7.00 17.01
C LYS A 551 1.91 6.93 18.23
N GLY A 552 2.94 7.78 18.24
CA GLY A 552 3.93 7.76 19.32
C GLY A 552 4.74 6.45 19.35
N ALA A 553 4.79 5.74 18.23
CA ALA A 553 5.57 4.51 18.10
C ALA A 553 7.02 4.75 18.48
N PHE A 554 7.58 3.78 19.19
CA PHE A 554 9.00 3.78 19.53
C PHE A 554 9.84 3.64 18.25
N ARG A 555 11.04 4.16 18.30
CA ARG A 555 12.04 3.91 17.28
C ARG A 555 12.98 2.83 17.75
N LEU A 556 13.35 1.95 16.87
CA LEU A 556 14.39 0.97 17.16
C LEU A 556 15.76 1.66 17.01
N ASP A 557 16.30 2.20 18.08
CA ASP A 557 17.57 2.93 18.06
C ASP A 557 18.53 2.58 19.21
N GLY A 558 18.08 1.71 20.12
CA GLY A 558 18.85 1.27 21.28
C GLY A 558 18.96 2.33 22.37
N ARG A 559 18.09 3.35 22.37
CA ARG A 559 18.10 4.43 23.37
C ARG A 559 16.98 4.24 24.39
N PRO A 560 17.18 4.74 25.63
CA PRO A 560 16.17 4.62 26.67
C PRO A 560 15.13 5.77 26.69
N ASP A 561 15.27 6.79 25.84
CA ASP A 561 14.54 8.06 25.97
C ASP A 561 13.02 7.88 25.92
N GLU A 562 12.52 7.08 25.00
CA GLU A 562 11.08 6.80 24.84
C GLU A 562 10.53 5.91 25.96
N TRP A 563 11.41 5.22 26.67
CA TRP A 563 11.09 4.28 27.73
C TRP A 563 10.98 4.92 29.14
N GLU A 564 11.19 6.22 29.25
CA GLU A 564 11.25 6.89 30.55
C GLU A 564 9.99 6.63 31.40
N ASN A 565 8.81 6.72 30.76
CA ASN A 565 7.52 6.54 31.42
C ASN A 565 6.99 5.11 31.41
N VAL A 566 7.72 4.14 30.85
CA VAL A 566 7.32 2.74 30.82
C VAL A 566 7.75 2.08 32.15
N PRO A 567 6.82 1.45 32.89
CA PRO A 567 7.15 0.79 34.14
C PRO A 567 8.06 -0.43 33.92
N PHE A 568 8.85 -0.75 34.92
CA PHE A 568 9.64 -1.97 34.98
C PHE A 568 8.73 -3.19 35.22
N LEU A 569 8.87 -4.22 34.39
CA LEU A 569 8.34 -5.56 34.69
C LEU A 569 9.26 -6.31 35.67
N LEU A 570 10.57 -6.15 35.50
CA LEU A 570 11.60 -6.67 36.39
C LEU A 570 12.62 -5.57 36.69
N ARG A 571 13.03 -5.43 37.92
CA ARG A 571 14.13 -4.56 38.35
C ARG A 571 14.88 -5.20 39.50
N GLU A 572 16.10 -5.60 39.24
CA GLU A 572 17.02 -6.21 40.19
C GLU A 572 18.40 -5.57 40.06
N GLU A 573 19.32 -5.89 40.95
CA GLU A 573 20.69 -5.42 40.82
C GLU A 573 21.34 -6.02 39.54
N GLY A 574 21.80 -5.18 38.66
CA GLY A 574 22.47 -5.57 37.41
C GLY A 574 21.55 -6.02 36.29
N ARG A 575 20.21 -6.10 36.48
CA ARG A 575 19.30 -6.38 35.38
C ARG A 575 17.92 -5.74 35.52
N PHE A 576 17.32 -5.44 34.35
CA PHE A 576 15.92 -5.02 34.27
C PHE A 576 15.26 -5.44 32.94
N LEU A 577 13.95 -5.47 32.96
CA LEU A 577 13.10 -5.64 31.78
C LEU A 577 11.95 -4.66 31.86
N LYS A 578 11.69 -3.96 30.75
CA LYS A 578 10.47 -3.20 30.47
C LYS A 578 9.76 -3.78 29.25
N ALA A 579 8.45 -3.64 29.16
CA ALA A 579 7.67 -3.99 27.98
C ALA A 579 6.66 -2.90 27.63
N HIS A 580 6.43 -2.75 26.36
CA HIS A 580 5.43 -1.84 25.78
C HIS A 580 4.75 -2.51 24.58
N ALA A 581 3.50 -2.16 24.33
CA ALA A 581 2.73 -2.67 23.19
C ALA A 581 2.07 -1.52 22.46
N ASP A 582 2.08 -1.62 21.13
CA ASP A 582 1.37 -0.72 20.24
C ASP A 582 0.64 -1.52 19.14
N PRO A 583 -0.09 -0.90 18.19
CA PRO A 583 -0.75 -1.60 17.10
C PRO A 583 0.18 -2.37 16.14
N GLU A 584 1.50 -2.24 16.25
CA GLU A 584 2.47 -2.87 15.35
C GLU A 584 3.29 -3.97 16.05
N TYR A 585 3.73 -3.73 17.28
CA TYR A 585 4.74 -4.56 17.95
C TYR A 585 4.50 -4.75 19.44
N LEU A 586 5.03 -5.86 19.95
CA LEU A 586 5.51 -5.96 21.31
C LEU A 586 6.94 -5.43 21.37
N TRP A 587 7.18 -4.46 22.25
CA TRP A 587 8.50 -3.86 22.49
C TRP A 587 9.05 -4.30 23.82
N LEU A 588 10.36 -4.61 23.87
CA LEU A 588 11.08 -4.96 25.07
C LEU A 588 12.34 -4.10 25.21
N LEU A 589 12.62 -3.60 26.39
CA LEU A 589 13.89 -2.98 26.76
C LEU A 589 14.53 -3.80 27.87
N TYR A 590 15.72 -4.30 27.61
CA TYR A 590 16.43 -5.20 28.51
C TYR A 590 17.85 -4.72 28.79
N ARG A 591 18.29 -4.92 30.04
CA ARG A 591 19.69 -4.90 30.46
C ARG A 591 19.91 -6.06 31.41
N GLY A 592 20.97 -6.81 31.22
CA GLY A 592 21.27 -7.96 32.05
C GLY A 592 22.30 -8.90 31.44
N PRO A 593 22.37 -10.15 31.94
CA PRO A 593 23.27 -11.18 31.42
C PRO A 593 23.06 -11.46 29.94
N TRP A 594 24.13 -11.76 29.21
CA TRP A 594 24.16 -12.14 27.85
C TRP A 594 24.44 -13.64 27.66
N PRO A 595 23.86 -14.30 26.61
CA PRO A 595 22.80 -13.77 25.76
C PRO A 595 21.47 -13.58 26.50
N LEU A 596 20.58 -12.68 26.01
CA LEU A 596 19.22 -12.67 26.53
C LEU A 596 18.56 -14.00 26.18
N ARG A 597 17.97 -14.65 27.18
CA ARG A 597 17.13 -15.83 27.05
C ARG A 597 15.80 -15.57 27.70
N LEU A 598 14.72 -15.65 26.90
CA LEU A 598 13.38 -15.31 27.34
C LEU A 598 12.39 -16.34 26.82
N HIS A 599 11.59 -16.92 27.70
CA HIS A 599 10.47 -17.75 27.31
C HIS A 599 9.17 -16.95 27.40
N LEU A 600 8.29 -17.12 26.41
CA LEU A 600 7.00 -16.45 26.35
C LEU A 600 5.90 -17.49 26.31
N ASP A 601 4.87 -17.22 27.11
CA ASP A 601 3.65 -18.02 27.25
C ASP A 601 2.47 -17.12 26.85
N THR A 602 1.75 -17.55 25.82
CA THR A 602 0.63 -16.80 25.24
C THR A 602 -0.71 -17.50 25.45
N VAL A 603 -0.71 -18.86 25.47
CA VAL A 603 -1.92 -19.68 25.53
C VAL A 603 -1.72 -20.87 26.49
N PRO A 604 -2.79 -21.53 26.92
CA PRO A 604 -2.64 -22.68 27.83
C PRO A 604 -1.83 -23.84 27.22
N GLY A 605 -0.84 -24.33 27.95
CA GLY A 605 0.02 -25.45 27.53
C GLY A 605 1.49 -25.04 27.42
N GLY A 606 2.19 -25.61 26.44
CA GLY A 606 3.58 -25.28 26.13
C GLY A 606 4.62 -26.12 26.89
N VAL A 607 5.88 -25.89 26.53
CA VAL A 607 7.03 -26.59 27.11
C VAL A 607 7.19 -26.18 28.57
N PRO A 608 7.18 -27.12 29.52
CA PRO A 608 7.46 -26.80 30.93
C PRO A 608 8.90 -26.30 31.08
N VAL A 609 9.09 -25.03 31.45
CA VAL A 609 10.41 -24.40 31.61
C VAL A 609 10.68 -23.98 33.05
N ALA A 610 9.63 -23.82 33.85
CA ALA A 610 9.69 -23.58 35.28
C ALA A 610 8.43 -24.12 35.97
N GLU A 611 8.42 -24.19 37.29
CA GLU A 611 7.23 -24.59 38.03
C GLU A 611 6.04 -23.69 37.72
N GLY A 612 4.95 -24.27 37.19
CA GLY A 612 3.74 -23.53 36.81
C GLY A 612 3.89 -22.63 35.60
N PHE A 613 4.94 -22.79 34.79
CA PHE A 613 5.18 -22.03 33.58
C PHE A 613 5.49 -22.95 32.40
N GLY A 614 4.55 -22.98 31.43
CA GLY A 614 4.77 -23.53 30.10
C GLY A 614 5.03 -22.39 29.10
N ALA A 615 5.78 -22.66 28.05
CA ALA A 615 6.09 -21.67 27.02
C ALA A 615 5.85 -22.23 25.62
N GLU A 616 5.25 -21.44 24.77
CA GLU A 616 5.13 -21.70 23.33
C GLU A 616 6.31 -21.14 22.57
N PHE A 617 6.96 -20.09 23.10
CA PHE A 617 8.06 -19.40 22.40
C PHE A 617 9.32 -19.34 23.27
N TYR A 618 10.45 -19.45 22.58
CA TYR A 618 11.77 -19.22 23.16
C TYR A 618 12.52 -18.19 22.34
N LEU A 619 12.88 -17.09 22.96
CA LEU A 619 13.65 -15.99 22.37
C LEU A 619 15.08 -16.03 22.90
N GLU A 620 16.06 -16.06 21.99
CA GLU A 620 17.47 -15.86 22.33
C GLU A 620 18.02 -14.73 21.46
N VAL A 621 18.69 -13.76 22.08
CA VAL A 621 19.31 -12.65 21.37
C VAL A 621 20.77 -12.52 21.79
N GLU A 622 21.63 -12.52 20.79
CA GLU A 622 23.06 -12.28 20.88
C GLU A 622 23.43 -10.97 20.15
N ALA A 623 24.69 -10.54 20.30
CA ALA A 623 25.15 -9.29 19.69
C ALA A 623 25.03 -9.27 18.15
N GLN A 624 25.20 -10.41 17.49
CA GLN A 624 25.27 -10.53 16.04
C GLN A 624 24.11 -11.30 15.43
N GLY A 625 23.14 -11.69 16.19
CA GLY A 625 21.98 -12.42 15.70
C GLY A 625 21.03 -12.80 16.84
N GLY A 626 19.81 -13.10 16.51
CA GLY A 626 18.84 -13.59 17.44
C GLY A 626 17.89 -14.58 16.78
N ARG A 627 17.12 -15.29 17.58
CA ARG A 627 16.15 -16.26 17.06
C ARG A 627 14.96 -16.39 18.00
N LEU A 628 13.79 -16.47 17.40
CA LEU A 628 12.55 -16.86 18.06
C LEU A 628 12.17 -18.26 17.57
N TRP A 629 12.12 -19.21 18.48
CA TRP A 629 11.58 -20.54 18.22
C TRP A 629 10.18 -20.66 18.76
N LEU A 630 9.41 -21.61 18.24
CA LEU A 630 8.12 -21.96 18.78
C LEU A 630 8.06 -23.47 19.10
N GLU A 631 7.16 -23.82 20.01
CA GLU A 631 6.92 -25.21 20.39
C GLU A 631 6.34 -25.98 19.18
N LYS A 632 6.83 -27.20 18.96
CA LYS A 632 6.51 -27.99 17.76
C LYS A 632 5.01 -28.24 17.58
N GLY A 633 4.28 -28.52 18.64
CA GLY A 633 2.82 -28.72 18.61
C GLY A 633 2.02 -27.47 18.31
N TYR A 634 2.62 -26.29 18.57
CA TYR A 634 2.04 -24.98 18.29
C TYR A 634 2.42 -24.42 16.91
N TYR A 635 3.22 -25.15 16.16
CA TYR A 635 3.66 -24.75 14.81
C TYR A 635 2.47 -24.68 13.85
N PRO A 636 2.19 -23.51 13.21
CA PRO A 636 0.94 -23.27 12.50
C PRO A 636 0.87 -23.91 11.10
N PHE A 637 1.97 -24.45 10.60
CA PHE A 637 2.05 -25.06 9.29
C PHE A 637 2.24 -26.59 9.39
N GLN A 638 2.44 -27.26 8.25
CA GLN A 638 2.76 -28.69 8.23
C GLN A 638 4.09 -28.95 8.93
N GLU A 639 4.16 -30.11 9.58
CA GLU A 639 5.33 -30.52 10.35
C GLU A 639 6.59 -30.61 9.48
N LEU A 640 7.69 -30.09 10.01
CA LEU A 640 9.02 -30.17 9.41
C LEU A 640 9.76 -31.41 9.90
N ASP A 641 10.50 -32.07 9.00
CA ASP A 641 11.44 -33.17 9.31
C ASP A 641 12.85 -32.70 8.97
N TYR A 642 13.75 -32.67 9.96
CA TYR A 642 15.11 -32.13 9.83
C TYR A 642 15.18 -30.73 9.21
N GLY A 643 14.23 -29.86 9.49
CA GLY A 643 14.11 -28.52 8.90
C GLY A 643 13.53 -28.50 7.48
N LEU A 644 13.12 -29.66 6.96
CA LEU A 644 12.45 -29.77 5.67
C LEU A 644 11.00 -30.20 5.87
N PRO A 645 10.06 -29.69 5.07
CA PRO A 645 8.67 -30.13 5.13
C PRO A 645 8.54 -31.61 4.75
N LYS A 646 7.71 -32.34 5.47
CA LYS A 646 7.35 -33.72 5.13
C LYS A 646 6.51 -33.85 3.87
N THR A 647 5.77 -32.78 3.57
CA THR A 647 4.93 -32.67 2.39
C THR A 647 5.51 -31.64 1.41
N GLU A 648 4.99 -31.62 0.20
CA GLU A 648 5.47 -30.73 -0.85
C GLU A 648 5.20 -29.26 -0.55
N PHE A 649 4.15 -28.96 0.21
CA PHE A 649 3.78 -27.60 0.57
C PHE A 649 3.62 -27.45 2.07
N LEU A 650 3.99 -26.27 2.57
CA LEU A 650 3.61 -25.83 3.90
C LEU A 650 2.23 -25.15 3.80
N HIS A 651 1.22 -25.81 4.34
CA HIS A 651 -0.12 -25.23 4.46
C HIS A 651 -0.37 -24.80 5.89
N PHE A 652 -1.08 -23.70 6.06
CA PHE A 652 -1.58 -23.33 7.37
C PHE A 652 -2.58 -24.39 7.85
N LEU A 653 -2.25 -25.02 8.97
CA LEU A 653 -3.06 -26.12 9.52
C LEU A 653 -4.30 -25.64 10.27
N GLY A 654 -4.48 -24.32 10.37
CA GLY A 654 -5.47 -23.71 11.22
C GLY A 654 -5.00 -23.56 12.66
N PRO A 655 -5.91 -23.28 13.59
CA PRO A 655 -5.57 -23.12 14.99
C PRO A 655 -4.85 -24.36 15.56
N THR A 656 -3.80 -24.10 16.33
CA THR A 656 -2.94 -25.15 16.93
C THR A 656 -3.00 -25.07 18.44
N LYS A 657 -2.64 -26.16 19.09
CA LYS A 657 -2.48 -26.21 20.55
C LYS A 657 -1.05 -26.57 20.89
N PRO A 658 -0.44 -25.89 21.87
CA PRO A 658 0.90 -26.28 22.30
C PRO A 658 0.87 -27.63 23.05
N GLY A 659 1.97 -28.36 22.90
CA GLY A 659 2.23 -29.61 23.60
C GLY A 659 3.44 -29.48 24.54
N GLU A 660 4.20 -30.59 24.63
CA GLU A 660 5.45 -30.67 25.39
C GLU A 660 6.64 -30.94 24.46
N GLY A 661 6.48 -30.63 23.18
CA GLY A 661 7.48 -30.89 22.14
C GLY A 661 8.69 -29.95 22.24
N PRO A 662 9.74 -30.20 21.42
CA PRO A 662 10.88 -29.31 21.35
C PRO A 662 10.48 -27.98 20.72
N PHE A 663 11.28 -26.96 20.99
CA PHE A 663 11.25 -25.71 20.23
C PHE A 663 11.86 -25.93 18.84
N VAL A 664 11.18 -25.46 17.81
CA VAL A 664 11.57 -25.60 16.39
C VAL A 664 11.66 -24.22 15.72
N PRO A 665 12.46 -24.09 14.65
CA PRO A 665 12.50 -22.86 13.86
C PRO A 665 11.14 -22.49 13.26
N PHE A 666 10.84 -21.21 13.20
CA PHE A 666 9.63 -20.69 12.55
C PHE A 666 9.93 -20.46 11.06
N ILE A 667 9.52 -21.40 10.20
CA ILE A 667 9.83 -21.41 8.77
C ILE A 667 8.58 -21.18 7.96
N LEU A 668 8.70 -20.38 6.89
CA LEU A 668 7.69 -20.16 5.86
C LEU A 668 8.18 -20.62 4.48
N GLU A 669 7.25 -20.85 3.58
CA GLU A 669 7.50 -21.18 2.17
C GLU A 669 6.94 -20.11 1.25
N PRO A 670 7.72 -19.06 0.92
CA PRO A 670 7.26 -18.01 0.02
C PRO A 670 7.19 -18.45 -1.45
N ASN A 671 8.03 -19.39 -1.87
CA ASN A 671 8.02 -19.92 -3.24
C ASN A 671 7.89 -21.45 -3.20
N ARG A 672 6.81 -21.95 -3.78
CA ARG A 672 6.59 -23.38 -3.95
C ARG A 672 7.48 -23.96 -5.04
N ARG A 673 7.73 -25.27 -5.02
CA ARG A 673 8.34 -25.98 -6.15
C ARG A 673 7.43 -25.88 -7.37
N ARG A 674 8.03 -25.60 -8.53
CA ARG A 674 7.36 -25.59 -9.84
C ARG A 674 8.09 -26.50 -10.83
N THR A 675 7.34 -27.05 -11.77
CA THR A 675 7.91 -27.76 -12.93
C THR A 675 7.41 -27.10 -14.21
N GLY A 676 8.33 -26.56 -15.00
CA GLY A 676 8.00 -25.89 -16.25
C GLY A 676 7.54 -26.88 -17.34
N ARG A 677 6.95 -26.33 -18.42
CA ARG A 677 6.51 -27.12 -19.60
C ARG A 677 7.63 -27.90 -20.24
N ASP A 678 8.83 -27.35 -20.23
CA ASP A 678 10.06 -28.01 -20.70
C ASP A 678 10.58 -29.10 -19.75
N GLY A 679 9.91 -29.33 -18.63
CA GLY A 679 10.30 -30.26 -17.62
C GLY A 679 11.39 -29.74 -16.65
N THR A 680 11.77 -28.48 -16.70
CA THR A 680 12.73 -27.94 -15.75
C THR A 680 12.07 -27.79 -14.37
N ASP A 681 12.77 -28.25 -13.33
CA ASP A 681 12.33 -28.05 -11.95
C ASP A 681 12.90 -26.76 -11.36
N TYR A 682 12.03 -26.00 -10.72
CA TYR A 682 12.35 -24.81 -9.92
C TYR A 682 12.12 -25.18 -8.45
N PRO A 683 13.17 -25.14 -7.62
CA PRO A 683 13.07 -25.61 -6.24
C PRO A 683 12.19 -24.67 -5.40
N ARG A 684 11.59 -25.24 -4.37
CA ARG A 684 10.94 -24.43 -3.34
C ARG A 684 11.96 -23.58 -2.60
N ILE A 685 11.51 -22.45 -2.09
CA ILE A 685 12.30 -21.57 -1.22
C ILE A 685 11.65 -21.58 0.16
N LEU A 686 12.46 -21.86 1.17
CA LEU A 686 12.07 -21.77 2.56
C LEU A 686 12.89 -20.67 3.23
N TYR A 687 12.30 -19.94 4.15
CA TYR A 687 13.05 -19.02 4.99
C TYR A 687 12.56 -19.04 6.43
N GLU A 688 13.48 -18.76 7.35
CA GLU A 688 13.19 -18.73 8.78
C GLU A 688 12.67 -17.35 9.18
N LEU A 689 11.36 -17.27 9.41
CA LEU A 689 10.69 -16.05 9.85
C LEU A 689 11.14 -15.64 11.26
N GLY A 690 11.46 -16.61 12.11
CA GLY A 690 11.93 -16.42 13.49
C GLY A 690 13.37 -15.93 13.61
N ASN A 691 14.13 -15.81 12.52
CA ASN A 691 15.49 -15.28 12.54
C ASN A 691 15.47 -13.76 12.76
N LEU A 692 16.04 -13.29 13.85
CA LEU A 692 16.02 -11.87 14.24
C LEU A 692 17.32 -11.18 13.82
N LYS A 693 17.19 -9.98 13.28
CA LYS A 693 18.30 -9.20 12.75
C LYS A 693 18.59 -7.97 13.60
N PRO A 694 19.89 -7.70 13.90
CA PRO A 694 20.28 -6.42 14.49
C PRO A 694 20.14 -5.29 13.47
N GLY A 695 19.77 -4.11 13.94
CA GLY A 695 19.68 -2.91 13.12
C GLY A 695 19.04 -1.76 13.86
N GLN A 696 18.84 -0.66 13.18
CA GLN A 696 18.19 0.54 13.70
C GLN A 696 17.32 1.18 12.65
N ASP A 697 16.27 1.86 13.08
CA ASP A 697 15.46 2.66 12.17
C ASP A 697 16.29 3.85 11.64
N PRO A 698 16.30 4.08 10.32
CA PRO A 698 16.94 5.28 9.73
C PRO A 698 16.26 6.56 10.24
N GLU A 699 16.96 7.69 10.21
CA GLU A 699 16.41 8.97 10.61
C GLU A 699 15.18 9.34 9.74
N GLY A 700 14.03 9.58 10.40
CA GLY A 700 12.77 9.93 9.74
C GLY A 700 12.14 8.83 8.88
N ALA A 701 12.67 7.59 8.96
CA ALA A 701 12.19 6.43 8.21
C ALA A 701 12.16 5.18 9.09
N ARG A 702 11.72 4.04 8.53
CA ARG A 702 11.67 2.76 9.22
C ARG A 702 12.43 1.67 8.46
N ASP A 703 13.00 0.74 9.22
CA ASP A 703 13.52 -0.52 8.72
C ASP A 703 12.79 -1.69 9.39
N PRO A 704 11.65 -2.16 8.86
CA PRO A 704 10.90 -3.26 9.46
C PRO A 704 11.67 -4.58 9.49
N THR A 705 12.77 -4.69 8.76
CA THR A 705 13.62 -5.90 8.74
C THR A 705 14.55 -6.00 9.94
N ALA A 706 14.77 -4.89 10.67
CA ALA A 706 15.53 -4.86 11.92
C ALA A 706 14.63 -5.19 13.11
N ASP A 707 15.06 -6.13 13.95
CA ASP A 707 14.27 -6.63 15.07
C ASP A 707 14.78 -6.13 16.41
N TYR A 708 16.08 -5.82 16.54
CA TYR A 708 16.66 -5.33 17.79
C TYR A 708 17.85 -4.40 17.56
N ALA A 709 18.05 -3.50 18.51
CA ALA A 709 19.16 -2.57 18.55
C ALA A 709 19.92 -2.67 19.88
N LEU A 710 21.24 -2.55 19.81
CA LEU A 710 22.14 -2.49 20.94
C LEU A 710 22.44 -1.03 21.29
N GLY A 711 22.21 -0.65 22.53
CA GLY A 711 22.51 0.65 23.08
C GLY A 711 23.72 0.67 24.01
N GLU A 712 24.00 1.83 24.56
CA GLU A 712 25.09 2.01 25.50
C GLU A 712 24.92 1.23 26.81
N GLY A 713 26.01 0.76 27.38
CA GLY A 713 26.01 0.04 28.66
C GLY A 713 25.30 -1.30 28.62
N GLY A 714 25.27 -1.98 27.48
CA GLY A 714 24.64 -3.29 27.32
C GLY A 714 23.11 -3.23 27.33
N LEU A 715 22.55 -2.09 26.92
CA LEU A 715 21.12 -1.94 26.69
C LEU A 715 20.72 -2.69 25.41
N LEU A 716 19.60 -3.39 25.46
CA LEU A 716 19.03 -4.11 24.32
C LEU A 716 17.57 -3.70 24.16
N GLU A 717 17.24 -3.16 23.00
CA GLU A 717 15.89 -2.85 22.61
C GLU A 717 15.44 -3.81 21.53
N ILE A 718 14.25 -4.38 21.67
CA ILE A 718 13.69 -5.41 20.79
C ILE A 718 12.27 -5.02 20.41
N ARG A 719 11.88 -5.29 19.16
CA ARG A 719 10.49 -5.26 18.73
C ARG A 719 10.10 -6.57 18.08
N ILE A 720 8.96 -7.10 18.45
CA ILE A 720 8.45 -8.39 17.95
C ILE A 720 7.10 -8.13 17.31
N PRO A 721 6.94 -8.35 15.99
CA PRO A 721 5.64 -8.28 15.33
C PRO A 721 4.64 -9.25 15.97
N TRP A 722 3.40 -8.83 16.10
CA TRP A 722 2.36 -9.65 16.73
C TRP A 722 2.19 -11.03 16.08
N GLY A 723 2.29 -11.11 14.75
CA GLY A 723 2.18 -12.39 14.02
C GLY A 723 3.28 -13.39 14.37
N LEU A 724 4.48 -12.95 14.78
CA LEU A 724 5.54 -13.85 15.25
C LEU A 724 5.18 -14.56 16.56
N LEU A 725 4.31 -14.00 17.36
CA LEU A 725 3.79 -14.58 18.59
C LEU A 725 2.42 -15.25 18.40
N LEU A 726 1.99 -15.42 17.16
CA LEU A 726 0.66 -15.95 16.82
C LEU A 726 -0.48 -15.23 17.56
N ILE A 727 -0.30 -13.93 17.81
CA ILE A 727 -1.37 -13.05 18.24
C ILE A 727 -2.19 -12.69 17.01
N ALA A 728 -3.42 -13.20 16.96
CA ALA A 728 -4.30 -13.05 15.81
C ALA A 728 -4.97 -11.68 15.73
N ASP A 729 -5.19 -11.04 16.89
CA ASP A 729 -5.71 -9.67 17.01
C ASP A 729 -5.21 -9.03 18.31
N PRO A 730 -4.20 -8.17 18.25
CA PRO A 730 -3.71 -7.46 19.42
C PRO A 730 -4.73 -6.44 19.97
N SER A 731 -5.65 -5.93 19.15
CA SER A 731 -6.64 -4.95 19.58
C SER A 731 -7.61 -5.51 20.63
N ARG A 732 -7.85 -6.83 20.61
CA ARG A 732 -8.67 -7.57 21.60
C ARG A 732 -7.88 -8.60 22.40
N ARG A 733 -6.57 -8.70 22.19
CA ARG A 733 -5.70 -9.70 22.84
C ARG A 733 -6.18 -11.13 22.51
N LEU A 734 -6.32 -11.44 21.23
CA LEU A 734 -6.65 -12.78 20.75
C LEU A 734 -5.38 -13.49 20.30
N ALA A 735 -5.16 -14.70 20.80
CA ALA A 735 -4.06 -15.58 20.42
C ALA A 735 -4.61 -16.87 19.79
N TRP A 736 -3.89 -17.41 18.80
CA TRP A 736 -4.26 -18.66 18.15
C TRP A 736 -4.31 -19.82 19.16
N TYR A 737 -5.36 -20.61 19.09
CA TYR A 737 -5.57 -21.82 19.89
C TYR A 737 -6.69 -22.64 19.26
N ALA A 738 -6.47 -23.93 19.00
CA ALA A 738 -7.47 -24.74 18.28
C ALA A 738 -8.82 -24.84 19.00
N PRO A 739 -9.98 -24.72 18.29
CA PRO A 739 -10.13 -24.52 16.85
C PRO A 739 -10.14 -23.05 16.40
N GLU A 740 -10.17 -22.09 17.31
CA GLU A 740 -10.26 -20.66 17.04
C GLU A 740 -9.37 -19.89 18.01
N PRO A 741 -8.98 -18.64 17.68
CA PRO A 741 -8.26 -17.79 18.63
C PRO A 741 -9.06 -17.59 19.92
N ILE A 742 -8.33 -17.53 21.02
CA ILE A 742 -8.91 -17.29 22.33
C ILE A 742 -8.48 -15.94 22.89
N PRO A 743 -9.33 -15.29 23.72
CA PRO A 743 -8.90 -14.11 24.47
C PRO A 743 -7.87 -14.50 25.54
N ILE A 744 -6.83 -13.65 25.65
CA ILE A 744 -5.81 -13.78 26.66
C ILE A 744 -5.78 -12.52 27.53
N GLU A 745 -5.33 -12.66 28.78
CA GLU A 745 -5.16 -11.51 29.67
C GLU A 745 -3.92 -10.68 29.34
N GLY A 746 -2.92 -11.33 28.73
CA GLY A 746 -1.64 -10.76 28.37
C GLY A 746 -0.63 -11.86 28.10
N LEU A 747 0.63 -11.49 28.08
CA LEU A 747 1.75 -12.42 27.89
C LEU A 747 2.40 -12.71 29.23
N ARG A 748 2.80 -13.94 29.44
CA ARG A 748 3.66 -14.32 30.57
C ARG A 748 5.10 -14.49 30.05
N LEU A 749 6.04 -13.97 30.80
CA LEU A 749 7.47 -13.95 30.44
C LEU A 749 8.29 -14.61 31.54
N PHE A 750 9.27 -15.40 31.16
CA PHE A 750 10.17 -16.06 32.09
C PHE A 750 11.62 -15.87 31.67
N LEU A 751 12.37 -15.16 32.53
CA LEU A 751 13.82 -15.07 32.44
C LEU A 751 14.45 -16.03 33.47
N PRO A 752 15.48 -16.79 33.08
CA PRO A 752 16.20 -17.65 34.05
C PRO A 752 16.62 -16.89 35.30
N GLY A 753 16.27 -17.46 36.46
CA GLY A 753 16.58 -16.87 37.77
C GLY A 753 15.66 -15.73 38.21
N ALA A 754 14.58 -15.43 37.48
CA ALA A 754 13.54 -14.51 37.95
C ALA A 754 12.21 -15.26 38.15
N PRO A 755 11.26 -14.74 38.92
CA PRO A 755 9.91 -15.27 38.95
C PRO A 755 9.20 -14.99 37.59
N PRO A 756 8.17 -15.78 37.25
CA PRO A 756 7.35 -15.45 36.07
C PRO A 756 6.76 -14.05 36.16
N LEU A 757 6.83 -13.33 35.03
CA LEU A 757 6.34 -11.97 34.88
C LEU A 757 5.07 -11.99 34.02
N THR A 758 4.20 -11.03 34.21
CA THR A 758 3.01 -10.85 33.35
C THR A 758 3.01 -9.45 32.76
N PHE A 759 2.77 -9.36 31.46
CA PHE A 759 2.60 -8.12 30.72
C PHE A 759 1.24 -8.10 30.04
N THR A 760 0.50 -7.03 30.20
CA THR A 760 -0.77 -6.80 29.51
C THR A 760 -0.79 -5.43 28.89
N TRP A 761 -1.68 -5.21 27.93
CA TRP A 761 -1.86 -3.94 27.23
C TRP A 761 -3.34 -3.60 27.07
N PRO A 762 -3.70 -2.32 26.92
CA PRO A 762 -5.07 -1.91 26.69
C PRO A 762 -5.61 -2.45 25.36
N THR A 763 -6.87 -2.83 25.32
CA THR A 763 -7.60 -3.12 24.10
C THR A 763 -8.05 -1.81 23.40
N TRP A 764 -8.34 -1.87 22.11
CA TRP A 764 -8.83 -0.71 21.37
C TRP A 764 -9.83 -1.08 20.29
N GLU A 765 -10.73 -0.15 19.95
CA GLU A 765 -11.68 -0.25 18.85
C GLU A 765 -11.38 0.77 17.72
N GLU A 766 -10.51 1.75 17.98
CA GLU A 766 -9.96 2.68 17.01
C GLU A 766 -8.43 2.69 17.21
N PRO A 767 -7.65 2.47 16.14
CA PRO A 767 -6.20 2.49 16.26
C PRO A 767 -5.69 3.93 16.38
N ALA A 768 -4.74 4.14 17.28
CA ALA A 768 -3.97 5.38 17.31
C ALA A 768 -2.83 5.27 16.29
N PHE A 769 -2.86 6.08 15.24
CA PHE A 769 -1.88 6.05 14.16
C PHE A 769 -1.32 7.44 13.83
N SER A 770 -0.24 7.44 13.08
CA SER A 770 0.42 8.62 12.51
C SER A 770 0.76 8.35 11.04
N LEU A 771 0.61 9.37 10.20
CA LEU A 771 1.02 9.33 8.80
C LEU A 771 2.29 10.16 8.61
N ARG A 772 3.15 9.74 7.69
CA ARG A 772 4.33 10.51 7.24
C ARG A 772 4.72 10.14 5.82
N LEU A 773 5.45 11.01 5.14
CA LEU A 773 6.02 10.70 3.82
C LEU A 773 7.19 9.72 3.97
N LYS A 774 7.22 8.68 3.12
CA LYS A 774 8.35 7.76 3.04
C LYS A 774 9.46 8.32 2.15
N PRO A 775 10.70 7.82 2.26
CA PRO A 775 11.79 8.11 1.32
C PRO A 775 11.40 7.93 -0.16
N LEU A 776 10.53 6.97 -0.47
CA LEU A 776 10.00 6.74 -1.82
C LEU A 776 9.40 8.00 -2.45
N TYR A 777 8.63 8.78 -1.70
CA TYR A 777 8.06 10.04 -2.17
C TYR A 777 9.15 11.00 -2.67
N PHE A 778 10.21 11.16 -1.91
CA PHE A 778 11.29 12.09 -2.21
C PHE A 778 12.15 11.59 -3.38
N ARG A 779 12.37 10.27 -3.49
CA ARG A 779 13.08 9.68 -4.64
C ARG A 779 12.32 9.87 -5.95
N LEU A 780 11.01 9.68 -5.94
CA LEU A 780 10.19 9.95 -7.13
C LEU A 780 10.13 11.45 -7.44
N ARG A 781 10.07 12.30 -6.41
CA ARG A 781 10.11 13.76 -6.59
C ARG A 781 11.40 14.21 -7.26
N GLU A 782 12.55 13.67 -6.86
CA GLU A 782 13.83 13.93 -7.49
C GLU A 782 13.82 13.51 -8.98
N ALA A 783 13.33 12.30 -9.27
CA ALA A 783 13.27 11.77 -10.63
C ALA A 783 12.28 12.51 -11.53
N TRP A 784 11.10 12.89 -11.01
CA TRP A 784 10.02 13.47 -11.81
C TRP A 784 10.08 14.98 -11.93
N ARG A 785 10.71 15.68 -11.00
CA ARG A 785 10.86 17.15 -11.00
C ARG A 785 12.29 17.64 -10.96
N GLY A 786 13.28 16.79 -10.69
CA GLY A 786 14.66 17.19 -10.45
C GLY A 786 14.81 18.00 -9.15
N VAL A 787 13.90 17.84 -8.19
CA VAL A 787 13.91 18.52 -6.88
C VAL A 787 14.00 17.46 -5.79
N PRO A 788 15.05 17.51 -4.95
CA PRO A 788 15.25 16.53 -3.89
C PRO A 788 14.16 16.56 -2.80
#